data_ed38078c96bb5609698e5a4b1ca131f6
#
_entry.id   ed38078c96bb5609698e5a4b1ca131f6
#
_cell.length_a   1.000
_cell.length_b   1.000
_cell.length_c   1.000
_cell.angle_alpha   90.00
_cell.angle_beta   90.00
_cell.angle_gamma   90.00
#
_symmetry.space_group_name_H-M   'P 1'
#
loop_
_entity.id
_entity.type
_entity.pdbx_description
1 polymer ?
#
loop_
_entity_poly.entity_id
_entity_poly.type
_entity_poly.pdbx_seq_one_letter_code
_entity_poly.pdbx_strand_id
1 'polypeptide(L)'
;MRKLALFLILMMGCGFVACEKQSDDVLEPTYPSPEAVIADDEACTPTAIAILFDGNAAFRAGAKSFTSTLTPESGAEPISLTKETSKLNACKHVHTGIPGDVYTVFVFATYPDGTDSESVYLTDSKGQLVRFRIGVKLAKPEITSAVTTTDGVIVKWNSVSGASDYILEYKLSSAEDYTALEVGKVLDYTISGLDEETEYSIRLKAVDKATQSKSEYSDVVSVKTLVKASFPMVANNADEFIAILSNPGLRTATVTDEVRIMSNLDFTGKTLPESPFFTGTLVGNNCVISGVTSDHPLFASVHSAKDLTIDESCVFTSTKAGLFAALTAEATGTISNVVNKAAVTLNMTTATDTSIAVAGIVAVSDAGLENCKNFGAVTYTNTAASHGGLVAGLAAYCQGAVSKCENNGKVTMSVPYLSDFGAVKSISNNPIHIGGLVAYLGANAPVSESTNNGDIDYDITHIEKIAVSCGTNRPRMGGIVGMAQSSITKCTNNGKIDVLVTTSNQSVYTTNNYPVNVGGISGGAPSDESGATGADITECTNNGEIIATTYCKGTTPTCGGIVAYPGYEDPSQTNLITRCENKAKITATTFAIARVGGIAGGSGNITYCKNTGEIEGHLSIEDGNIGGIIGWLSKGHKFEYNESYCKLSNTRAPGTSGTSEVGGLIGEHGNYASCAGEGRGCKVKCDISYDYGNEKWFGAVLGYYWGSSAVTLGTASEPIKVLGGSMTYTDGTTQLTAENYTLYTNHSSAGGKSGSKAFTIHVKFGE
;
A
#
# COMPACT_ATOMS: atom_id res chain seq x y z
N MET A 1 -27.04 5.99 -29.58
CA MET A 1 -27.95 4.83 -29.68
C MET A 1 -28.10 3.97 -28.42
N ARG A 2 -27.20 3.96 -27.46
CA ARG A 2 -27.38 3.19 -26.20
C ARG A 2 -28.24 3.89 -25.12
N LYS A 3 -28.46 5.20 -25.19
CA LYS A 3 -29.31 5.95 -24.25
C LYS A 3 -30.81 5.94 -24.59
N LEU A 4 -31.18 5.60 -25.83
CA LEU A 4 -32.59 5.52 -26.27
C LEU A 4 -33.27 4.20 -25.83
N ALA A 5 -32.47 3.15 -25.57
CA ALA A 5 -33.01 1.84 -25.16
C ALA A 5 -33.49 1.79 -23.68
N LEU A 6 -32.98 2.70 -22.82
CA LEU A 6 -33.39 2.74 -21.41
C LEU A 6 -34.76 3.41 -21.20
N PHE A 7 -35.18 4.27 -22.13
CA PHE A 7 -36.47 4.97 -22.07
C PHE A 7 -37.66 4.08 -22.48
N LEU A 8 -37.40 3.00 -23.25
CA LEU A 8 -38.46 2.08 -23.73
C LEU A 8 -38.78 0.93 -22.77
N ILE A 9 -37.92 0.65 -21.80
CA ILE A 9 -38.12 -0.47 -20.83
C ILE A 9 -38.99 -0.07 -19.65
N LEU A 10 -39.19 1.22 -19.35
CA LEU A 10 -40.04 1.69 -18.27
C LEU A 10 -41.54 1.75 -18.60
N MET A 11 -41.95 1.43 -19.83
CA MET A 11 -43.35 1.50 -20.28
C MET A 11 -44.12 0.17 -20.24
N MET A 12 -43.56 -0.94 -19.76
CA MET A 12 -44.24 -2.25 -19.72
C MET A 12 -44.38 -2.85 -18.32
N GLY A 13 -44.88 -2.09 -17.37
CA GLY A 13 -45.10 -2.58 -16.01
C GLY A 13 -46.44 -2.15 -15.38
N CYS A 14 -47.52 -2.07 -16.12
CA CYS A 14 -48.85 -1.88 -15.53
C CYS A 14 -49.59 -3.21 -15.34
N GLY A 15 -49.42 -3.81 -14.15
CA GLY A 15 -50.30 -4.88 -13.67
C GLY A 15 -51.59 -4.32 -13.08
N PHE A 16 -52.70 -4.84 -13.51
CA PHE A 16 -54.04 -4.55 -12.95
C PHE A 16 -54.15 -5.05 -11.50
N VAL A 17 -54.50 -4.18 -10.59
CA VAL A 17 -55.00 -4.57 -9.24
C VAL A 17 -56.47 -4.20 -9.14
N ALA A 18 -57.24 -5.17 -8.69
CA ALA A 18 -58.69 -5.08 -8.54
C ALA A 18 -59.09 -4.15 -7.38
N CYS A 19 -60.24 -3.49 -7.57
CA CYS A 19 -60.90 -2.62 -6.60
C CYS A 19 -61.41 -3.38 -5.38
N GLU A 20 -60.94 -3.05 -4.19
CA GLU A 20 -61.68 -3.28 -2.93
C GLU A 20 -62.21 -1.93 -2.40
N LYS A 21 -63.41 -1.99 -1.81
CA LYS A 21 -64.13 -0.83 -1.30
C LYS A 21 -63.46 -0.23 -0.07
N GLN A 22 -63.30 1.07 -0.12
CA GLN A 22 -62.62 1.90 0.86
C GLN A 22 -63.58 2.58 1.83
N SER A 23 -63.16 2.71 3.07
CA SER A 23 -63.66 3.64 4.08
C SER A 23 -63.14 5.06 3.82
N ASP A 24 -63.97 6.07 4.13
CA ASP A 24 -63.66 7.49 3.96
C ASP A 24 -62.50 7.96 4.87
N ASP A 25 -61.26 7.72 4.46
CA ASP A 25 -60.10 8.48 4.93
C ASP A 25 -59.83 9.60 3.94
N VAL A 26 -59.84 10.81 4.42
CA VAL A 26 -59.42 11.99 3.64
C VAL A 26 -57.92 11.80 3.35
N LEU A 27 -57.60 11.37 2.13
CA LEU A 27 -56.22 11.32 1.66
C LEU A 27 -55.68 12.75 1.61
N GLU A 28 -54.62 13.01 2.37
CA GLU A 28 -53.90 14.27 2.20
C GLU A 28 -53.41 14.39 0.73
N PRO A 29 -53.52 15.57 0.12
CA PRO A 29 -53.11 15.75 -1.26
C PRO A 29 -51.59 15.42 -1.40
N THR A 30 -51.26 14.53 -2.30
CA THR A 30 -49.86 14.22 -2.62
C THR A 30 -49.37 15.18 -3.70
N TYR A 31 -48.16 15.72 -3.50
CA TYR A 31 -47.52 16.67 -4.41
C TYR A 31 -46.23 16.05 -5.00
N PRO A 32 -46.33 15.09 -5.95
CA PRO A 32 -45.17 14.42 -6.54
C PRO A 32 -44.21 15.39 -7.20
N SER A 33 -42.92 15.20 -6.97
CA SER A 33 -41.83 15.94 -7.61
C SER A 33 -41.59 15.45 -9.02
N PRO A 34 -40.99 16.27 -9.91
CA PRO A 34 -40.35 15.80 -11.13
C PRO A 34 -39.24 14.80 -10.79
N GLU A 35 -38.92 13.89 -11.71
CA GLU A 35 -37.93 12.83 -11.53
C GLU A 35 -36.91 12.85 -12.67
N ALA A 36 -35.81 12.08 -12.51
CA ALA A 36 -34.80 11.87 -13.54
C ALA A 36 -34.27 13.17 -14.21
N VAL A 37 -33.90 14.16 -13.40
CA VAL A 37 -33.34 15.43 -13.92
C VAL A 37 -31.97 15.15 -14.52
N ILE A 38 -31.81 15.47 -15.83
CA ILE A 38 -30.56 15.28 -16.58
C ILE A 38 -30.20 16.53 -17.37
N ALA A 39 -28.92 16.72 -17.68
CA ALA A 39 -28.50 17.73 -18.63
C ALA A 39 -28.87 17.34 -20.06
N ASP A 40 -29.32 18.31 -20.85
CA ASP A 40 -29.42 18.19 -22.30
C ASP A 40 -28.11 18.70 -22.91
N ASP A 41 -27.13 17.82 -23.02
CA ASP A 41 -25.76 18.15 -23.41
C ASP A 41 -25.70 18.81 -24.83
N GLU A 42 -26.66 18.46 -25.72
CA GLU A 42 -26.73 19.03 -27.08
C GLU A 42 -27.23 20.47 -27.09
N ALA A 43 -28.05 20.84 -26.10
CA ALA A 43 -28.62 22.18 -26.01
C ALA A 43 -27.88 23.09 -25.00
N CYS A 44 -26.92 22.56 -24.23
CA CYS A 44 -26.02 23.35 -23.39
C CYS A 44 -24.99 24.11 -24.25
N THR A 45 -24.76 25.38 -23.92
CA THR A 45 -23.81 26.24 -24.62
C THR A 45 -23.01 27.07 -23.59
N PRO A 46 -21.95 27.80 -23.98
CA PRO A 46 -21.22 28.70 -23.06
C PRO A 46 -22.09 29.80 -22.39
N THR A 47 -23.30 30.00 -22.86
CA THR A 47 -24.25 31.01 -22.33
C THR A 47 -25.64 30.43 -22.05
N ALA A 48 -25.80 29.12 -22.09
CA ALA A 48 -27.07 28.44 -21.85
C ALA A 48 -26.91 27.10 -21.15
N ILE A 49 -27.81 26.84 -20.21
CA ILE A 49 -27.96 25.55 -19.52
C ILE A 49 -29.32 24.96 -19.92
N ALA A 50 -29.31 23.74 -20.43
CA ALA A 50 -30.50 23.02 -20.81
C ALA A 50 -30.65 21.74 -19.98
N ILE A 51 -31.86 21.46 -19.52
CA ILE A 51 -32.18 20.26 -18.73
C ILE A 51 -33.43 19.58 -19.26
N LEU A 52 -33.48 18.27 -19.06
CA LEU A 52 -34.65 17.41 -19.27
C LEU A 52 -34.99 16.71 -17.96
N PHE A 53 -36.28 16.45 -17.73
CA PHE A 53 -36.74 15.71 -16.56
C PHE A 53 -38.04 14.96 -16.86
N ASP A 54 -38.39 13.97 -16.05
CA ASP A 54 -39.66 13.29 -16.12
C ASP A 54 -40.67 13.97 -15.18
N GLY A 55 -41.66 14.60 -15.75
CA GLY A 55 -42.77 15.27 -15.03
C GLY A 55 -44.08 14.46 -14.99
N ASN A 56 -44.09 13.20 -15.46
CA ASN A 56 -45.33 12.43 -15.63
C ASN A 56 -46.13 12.21 -14.33
N ALA A 57 -45.43 11.91 -13.23
CA ALA A 57 -46.10 11.70 -11.93
C ALA A 57 -46.74 13.00 -11.44
N ALA A 58 -46.04 14.11 -11.46
CA ALA A 58 -46.55 15.42 -11.07
C ALA A 58 -47.69 15.89 -12.01
N PHE A 59 -47.57 15.70 -13.31
CA PHE A 59 -48.65 16.02 -14.26
C PHE A 59 -49.94 15.24 -13.99
N ARG A 60 -49.85 13.95 -13.76
CA ARG A 60 -51.00 13.10 -13.41
C ARG A 60 -51.65 13.50 -12.09
N ALA A 61 -50.89 14.02 -11.13
CA ALA A 61 -51.37 14.55 -9.86
C ALA A 61 -51.92 15.98 -9.98
N GLY A 62 -51.95 16.57 -11.19
CA GLY A 62 -52.54 17.87 -11.47
C GLY A 62 -51.62 19.06 -11.36
N ALA A 63 -50.30 18.85 -11.41
CA ALA A 63 -49.34 19.97 -11.42
C ALA A 63 -49.65 20.98 -12.54
N LYS A 64 -49.55 22.26 -12.22
CA LYS A 64 -49.90 23.37 -13.09
C LYS A 64 -48.67 23.85 -13.91
N SER A 65 -47.52 23.83 -13.29
CA SER A 65 -46.27 24.23 -13.95
C SER A 65 -45.07 23.48 -13.38
N PHE A 66 -43.98 23.46 -14.14
CA PHE A 66 -42.65 23.08 -13.71
C PHE A 66 -41.74 24.28 -13.66
N THR A 67 -40.97 24.41 -12.61
CA THR A 67 -39.95 25.46 -12.46
C THR A 67 -38.58 24.84 -12.28
N SER A 68 -37.63 25.25 -13.11
CA SER A 68 -36.20 24.95 -12.89
C SER A 68 -35.47 26.21 -12.42
N THR A 69 -34.60 26.03 -11.46
CA THR A 69 -33.83 27.14 -10.88
C THR A 69 -32.33 26.84 -10.95
N LEU A 70 -31.59 27.80 -11.48
CA LEU A 70 -30.12 27.82 -11.47
C LEU A 70 -29.68 28.58 -10.23
N THR A 71 -28.89 27.96 -9.38
CA THR A 71 -28.31 28.58 -8.19
C THR A 71 -26.83 28.87 -8.44
N PRO A 72 -26.42 30.14 -8.50
CA PRO A 72 -25.03 30.50 -8.71
C PRO A 72 -24.18 30.30 -7.43
N GLU A 73 -22.95 29.80 -7.57
CA GLU A 73 -22.02 29.63 -6.44
C GLU A 73 -21.47 30.96 -5.91
N SER A 74 -21.51 32.04 -6.70
CA SER A 74 -21.13 33.40 -6.26
C SER A 74 -22.05 33.99 -5.20
N GLY A 75 -23.23 33.40 -4.98
CA GLY A 75 -24.27 33.95 -4.11
C GLY A 75 -25.11 35.03 -4.78
N ALA A 76 -25.03 35.21 -6.10
CA ALA A 76 -25.95 36.07 -6.85
C ALA A 76 -27.37 35.50 -6.83
N GLU A 77 -28.37 36.31 -7.24
CA GLU A 77 -29.77 35.86 -7.27
C GLU A 77 -30.00 34.67 -8.18
N PRO A 78 -30.71 33.61 -7.74
CA PRO A 78 -31.05 32.45 -8.56
C PRO A 78 -31.87 32.81 -9.79
N ILE A 79 -31.66 32.10 -10.89
CA ILE A 79 -32.35 32.32 -12.16
C ILE A 79 -33.35 31.19 -12.37
N SER A 80 -34.65 31.54 -12.37
CA SER A 80 -35.73 30.57 -12.54
C SER A 80 -36.40 30.64 -13.90
N LEU A 81 -36.81 29.49 -14.42
CA LEU A 81 -37.59 29.33 -15.62
C LEU A 81 -38.80 28.45 -15.33
N THR A 82 -40.02 29.00 -15.50
CA THR A 82 -41.25 28.28 -15.28
C THR A 82 -41.98 28.01 -16.58
N LYS A 83 -42.47 26.80 -16.77
CA LYS A 83 -43.34 26.42 -17.91
C LYS A 83 -44.61 25.75 -17.41
N GLU A 84 -45.73 26.15 -17.97
CA GLU A 84 -47.01 25.46 -17.73
C GLU A 84 -46.95 24.03 -18.28
N THR A 85 -47.54 23.07 -17.54
CA THR A 85 -47.58 21.66 -17.93
C THR A 85 -48.34 21.41 -19.22
N SER A 86 -49.25 22.32 -19.63
CA SER A 86 -49.96 22.30 -20.91
C SER A 86 -49.13 22.64 -22.15
N LYS A 87 -47.93 23.17 -21.96
CA LYS A 87 -47.07 23.59 -23.08
C LYS A 87 -46.31 22.41 -23.67
N LEU A 88 -46.05 22.47 -24.99
CA LEU A 88 -45.18 21.53 -25.65
C LEU A 88 -43.76 21.65 -25.07
N ASN A 89 -43.12 20.51 -24.80
CA ASN A 89 -41.83 20.44 -24.15
C ASN A 89 -41.79 21.08 -22.73
N ALA A 90 -42.86 20.93 -21.94
CA ALA A 90 -42.92 21.40 -20.57
C ALA A 90 -41.80 20.85 -19.69
N CYS A 91 -41.32 19.65 -19.96
CA CYS A 91 -40.21 18.96 -19.27
C CYS A 91 -38.82 19.22 -19.87
N LYS A 92 -38.71 20.17 -20.82
CA LYS A 92 -37.40 20.62 -21.34
C LYS A 92 -37.25 22.11 -21.03
N HIS A 93 -36.32 22.46 -20.18
CA HIS A 93 -35.99 23.85 -19.83
C HIS A 93 -34.64 24.26 -20.40
N VAL A 94 -34.59 25.41 -21.07
CA VAL A 94 -33.37 25.98 -21.61
C VAL A 94 -33.24 27.41 -21.08
N HIS A 95 -32.32 27.60 -20.15
CA HIS A 95 -31.95 28.94 -19.66
C HIS A 95 -30.89 29.53 -20.61
N THR A 96 -31.16 30.69 -21.17
CA THR A 96 -30.27 31.36 -22.14
C THR A 96 -29.84 32.70 -21.62
N GLY A 97 -28.66 33.21 -22.10
CA GLY A 97 -28.15 34.52 -21.70
C GLY A 97 -27.76 34.60 -20.21
N ILE A 98 -27.40 33.48 -19.60
CA ILE A 98 -27.03 33.42 -18.20
C ILE A 98 -25.69 34.10 -17.94
N PRO A 99 -25.55 34.88 -16.80
CA PRO A 99 -24.27 35.44 -16.40
C PRO A 99 -23.19 34.40 -16.16
N GLY A 100 -21.92 34.79 -16.30
CA GLY A 100 -20.79 33.92 -16.03
C GLY A 100 -20.71 33.56 -14.54
N ASP A 101 -20.88 32.27 -14.23
CA ASP A 101 -20.79 31.71 -12.87
C ASP A 101 -20.75 30.20 -12.94
N VAL A 102 -20.66 29.56 -11.78
CA VAL A 102 -20.85 28.11 -11.60
C VAL A 102 -22.25 27.88 -11.04
N TYR A 103 -23.07 27.11 -11.75
CA TYR A 103 -24.46 26.90 -11.39
C TYR A 103 -24.73 25.45 -11.00
N THR A 104 -25.53 25.25 -9.97
CA THR A 104 -26.27 24.01 -9.71
C THR A 104 -27.73 24.18 -10.14
N VAL A 105 -28.43 23.07 -10.41
CA VAL A 105 -29.79 23.11 -10.93
C VAL A 105 -30.69 22.23 -10.09
N PHE A 106 -31.89 22.71 -9.79
CA PHE A 106 -32.98 21.90 -9.28
C PHE A 106 -34.29 22.21 -10.01
N VAL A 107 -35.25 21.28 -9.92
CA VAL A 107 -36.57 21.38 -10.52
C VAL A 107 -37.62 21.03 -9.51
N PHE A 108 -38.77 21.72 -9.56
CA PHE A 108 -39.96 21.39 -8.77
C PHE A 108 -41.25 21.61 -9.60
N ALA A 109 -42.34 21.04 -9.12
CA ALA A 109 -43.67 21.21 -9.67
C ALA A 109 -44.52 22.13 -8.78
N THR A 110 -45.35 23.01 -9.38
CA THR A 110 -46.30 23.85 -8.65
C THR A 110 -47.71 23.37 -8.93
N TYR A 111 -48.52 23.23 -7.91
CA TYR A 111 -49.91 22.73 -7.95
C TYR A 111 -50.93 23.85 -7.94
N PRO A 112 -52.23 23.55 -8.26
CA PRO A 112 -53.27 24.58 -8.38
C PRO A 112 -53.54 25.38 -7.10
N ASP A 113 -53.30 24.81 -5.94
CA ASP A 113 -53.44 25.42 -4.61
C ASP A 113 -52.26 26.34 -4.24
N GLY A 114 -51.23 26.40 -5.09
CA GLY A 114 -50.00 27.16 -4.88
C GLY A 114 -48.92 26.43 -4.14
N THR A 115 -49.14 25.13 -3.83
CA THR A 115 -48.10 24.29 -3.19
C THR A 115 -47.06 23.86 -4.19
N ASP A 116 -45.79 23.94 -3.81
CA ASP A 116 -44.65 23.41 -4.56
C ASP A 116 -44.28 22.02 -4.05
N SER A 117 -43.90 21.13 -4.97
CA SER A 117 -43.29 19.86 -4.61
C SER A 117 -41.90 20.02 -4.00
N GLU A 118 -41.32 18.95 -3.47
CA GLU A 118 -39.89 18.94 -3.12
C GLU A 118 -39.02 19.23 -4.35
N SER A 119 -37.92 19.92 -4.13
CA SER A 119 -36.94 20.25 -5.17
C SER A 119 -36.07 19.04 -5.49
N VAL A 120 -35.96 18.67 -6.77
CA VAL A 120 -35.11 17.58 -7.25
C VAL A 120 -33.89 18.17 -7.93
N TYR A 121 -32.72 17.89 -7.39
CA TYR A 121 -31.46 18.38 -7.88
C TYR A 121 -30.90 17.51 -8.99
N LEU A 122 -30.21 18.11 -9.94
CA LEU A 122 -29.44 17.40 -10.96
C LEU A 122 -28.15 16.87 -10.34
N THR A 123 -28.04 15.54 -10.30
CA THR A 123 -26.89 14.83 -9.75
C THR A 123 -26.25 13.91 -10.78
N ASP A 124 -24.97 13.62 -10.60
CA ASP A 124 -24.27 12.61 -11.38
C ASP A 124 -24.63 11.17 -10.95
N SER A 125 -24.01 10.18 -11.59
CA SER A 125 -24.22 8.75 -11.26
C SER A 125 -23.77 8.34 -9.86
N LYS A 126 -23.07 9.23 -9.13
CA LYS A 126 -22.61 9.04 -7.75
C LYS A 126 -23.43 9.84 -6.74
N GLY A 127 -24.48 10.53 -7.20
CA GLY A 127 -25.34 11.36 -6.35
C GLY A 127 -24.73 12.74 -6.01
N GLN A 128 -23.66 13.16 -6.68
CA GLN A 128 -23.06 14.48 -6.46
C GLN A 128 -23.73 15.51 -7.37
N LEU A 129 -23.88 16.76 -6.88
CA LEU A 129 -24.46 17.85 -7.65
C LEU A 129 -23.65 18.14 -8.91
N VAL A 130 -24.32 18.15 -10.07
CA VAL A 130 -23.72 18.58 -11.33
C VAL A 130 -23.55 20.09 -11.33
N ARG A 131 -22.37 20.58 -11.67
CA ARG A 131 -22.00 21.99 -11.74
C ARG A 131 -21.79 22.45 -13.18
N PHE A 132 -22.54 23.44 -13.59
CA PHE A 132 -22.40 24.08 -14.92
C PHE A 132 -21.55 25.35 -14.79
N ARG A 133 -20.44 25.40 -15.51
CA ARG A 133 -19.56 26.58 -15.57
C ARG A 133 -19.93 27.42 -16.79
N ILE A 134 -20.57 28.57 -16.54
CA ILE A 134 -20.99 29.48 -17.61
C ILE A 134 -20.10 30.71 -17.61
N GLY A 135 -19.47 31.00 -18.74
CA GLY A 135 -18.61 32.18 -18.90
C GLY A 135 -17.45 32.29 -17.89
N VAL A 136 -17.22 31.23 -17.10
CA VAL A 136 -16.13 31.19 -16.13
C VAL A 136 -14.83 30.92 -16.87
N LYS A 137 -13.92 31.87 -16.83
CA LYS A 137 -12.60 31.75 -17.45
C LYS A 137 -11.79 30.74 -16.65
N LEU A 138 -11.32 29.66 -17.31
CA LEU A 138 -10.40 28.71 -16.71
C LEU A 138 -9.09 29.42 -16.33
N ALA A 139 -8.49 29.02 -15.21
CA ALA A 139 -7.18 29.51 -14.83
C ALA A 139 -6.12 29.15 -15.89
N LYS A 140 -5.13 30.01 -16.04
CA LYS A 140 -3.98 29.78 -16.91
C LYS A 140 -3.21 28.55 -16.42
N PRO A 141 -2.96 27.51 -17.25
CA PRO A 141 -2.14 26.38 -16.84
C PRO A 141 -0.67 26.77 -16.71
N GLU A 142 0.08 26.01 -15.92
CA GLU A 142 1.51 26.17 -15.71
C GLU A 142 2.23 24.90 -16.14
N ILE A 143 3.19 25.04 -17.08
CA ILE A 143 4.09 23.96 -17.46
C ILE A 143 5.16 23.86 -16.37
N THR A 144 5.19 22.73 -15.65
CA THR A 144 6.10 22.47 -14.53
C THR A 144 7.41 21.84 -14.95
N SER A 145 7.41 21.16 -16.11
CA SER A 145 8.61 20.51 -16.64
C SER A 145 8.49 20.33 -18.15
N ALA A 146 9.62 20.50 -18.85
CA ALA A 146 9.77 20.17 -20.27
C ALA A 146 11.14 19.51 -20.46
N VAL A 147 11.15 18.17 -20.59
CA VAL A 147 12.38 17.36 -20.68
C VAL A 147 12.57 16.92 -22.12
N THR A 148 13.71 17.31 -22.71
CA THR A 148 14.01 17.03 -24.12
C THR A 148 14.64 15.64 -24.32
N THR A 149 14.30 15.00 -25.45
CA THR A 149 14.97 13.84 -26.06
C THR A 149 15.62 14.27 -27.35
N THR A 150 16.17 13.34 -28.15
CA THR A 150 16.70 13.67 -29.48
C THR A 150 15.61 14.03 -30.48
N ASP A 151 14.44 13.43 -30.32
CA ASP A 151 13.33 13.51 -31.28
C ASP A 151 12.02 13.96 -30.63
N GLY A 152 12.08 14.49 -29.39
CA GLY A 152 10.87 14.87 -28.68
C GLY A 152 11.08 15.69 -27.42
N VAL A 153 9.94 15.97 -26.77
CA VAL A 153 9.88 16.70 -25.47
C VAL A 153 8.77 16.08 -24.62
N ILE A 154 9.10 15.70 -23.40
CA ILE A 154 8.12 15.29 -22.36
C ILE A 154 7.71 16.53 -21.59
N VAL A 155 6.47 16.96 -21.73
CA VAL A 155 5.91 18.15 -21.09
C VAL A 155 5.00 17.73 -19.95
N LYS A 156 5.17 18.34 -18.76
CA LYS A 156 4.28 18.14 -17.59
C LYS A 156 3.72 19.48 -17.12
N TRP A 157 2.51 19.47 -16.57
CA TRP A 157 1.83 20.66 -16.09
C TRP A 157 0.92 20.41 -14.90
N ASN A 158 0.55 21.50 -14.22
CA ASN A 158 -0.38 21.45 -13.11
C ASN A 158 -1.82 21.33 -13.60
N SER A 159 -2.67 20.65 -12.81
CA SER A 159 -4.10 20.55 -13.09
C SER A 159 -4.80 21.91 -12.96
N VAL A 160 -5.72 22.20 -13.88
CA VAL A 160 -6.58 23.39 -13.83
C VAL A 160 -7.99 22.98 -13.40
N SER A 161 -8.49 23.59 -12.34
CA SER A 161 -9.85 23.31 -11.85
C SER A 161 -10.88 23.61 -12.93
N GLY A 162 -11.76 22.66 -13.22
CA GLY A 162 -12.78 22.76 -14.26
C GLY A 162 -12.32 22.42 -15.67
N ALA A 163 -11.04 22.12 -15.91
CA ALA A 163 -10.59 21.63 -17.20
C ALA A 163 -11.04 20.18 -17.40
N SER A 164 -11.62 19.91 -18.57
CA SER A 164 -11.94 18.55 -19.06
C SER A 164 -10.96 18.06 -20.11
N ASP A 165 -10.12 18.95 -20.62
CA ASP A 165 -9.13 18.67 -21.67
C ASP A 165 -8.02 19.74 -21.66
N TYR A 166 -6.93 19.45 -22.39
CA TYR A 166 -5.84 20.37 -22.64
C TYR A 166 -5.47 20.39 -24.13
N ILE A 167 -5.05 21.56 -24.61
CA ILE A 167 -4.46 21.73 -25.94
C ILE A 167 -3.02 22.16 -25.74
N LEU A 168 -2.10 21.26 -26.09
CA LEU A 168 -0.67 21.50 -26.13
C LEU A 168 -0.28 22.01 -27.51
N GLU A 169 0.44 23.11 -27.58
CA GLU A 169 0.86 23.68 -28.84
C GLU A 169 2.38 23.82 -28.87
N TYR A 170 2.99 23.44 -30.00
CA TYR A 170 4.41 23.57 -30.19
C TYR A 170 4.73 24.11 -31.62
N LYS A 171 5.89 24.72 -31.74
CA LYS A 171 6.43 25.17 -33.03
C LYS A 171 7.95 25.18 -32.98
N LEU A 172 8.61 25.20 -34.15
CA LEU A 172 9.98 25.66 -34.25
C LEU A 172 10.06 27.09 -33.70
N SER A 173 11.09 27.39 -32.88
CA SER A 173 11.21 28.75 -32.29
C SER A 173 11.31 29.84 -33.37
N SER A 174 11.82 29.48 -34.57
CA SER A 174 11.90 30.34 -35.75
C SER A 174 10.60 30.43 -36.57
N ALA A 175 9.62 29.54 -36.36
CA ALA A 175 8.37 29.55 -37.12
C ALA A 175 7.36 30.51 -36.52
N GLU A 176 6.36 30.94 -37.31
CA GLU A 176 5.26 31.78 -36.84
C GLU A 176 4.12 30.95 -36.28
N ASP A 177 3.78 29.85 -36.93
CA ASP A 177 2.60 29.05 -36.61
C ASP A 177 2.87 27.92 -35.63
N TYR A 178 1.92 27.69 -34.71
CA TYR A 178 1.93 26.56 -33.77
C TYR A 178 1.17 25.37 -34.32
N THR A 179 1.71 24.18 -34.08
CA THR A 179 1.01 22.90 -34.24
C THR A 179 0.27 22.59 -32.95
N ALA A 180 -1.04 22.36 -33.03
CA ALA A 180 -1.89 22.06 -31.88
C ALA A 180 -2.12 20.56 -31.72
N LEU A 181 -2.04 20.05 -30.50
CA LEU A 181 -2.30 18.68 -30.09
C LEU A 181 -3.41 18.69 -29.02
N GLU A 182 -4.54 18.04 -29.29
CA GLU A 182 -5.54 17.76 -28.25
C GLU A 182 -5.08 16.54 -27.47
N VAL A 183 -4.69 16.76 -26.21
CA VAL A 183 -4.03 15.72 -25.40
C VAL A 183 -4.95 15.04 -24.39
N GLY A 184 -6.22 15.49 -24.28
CA GLY A 184 -7.17 14.94 -23.33
C GLY A 184 -6.95 15.44 -21.89
N LYS A 185 -7.58 14.77 -20.93
CA LYS A 185 -7.46 15.08 -19.49
C LYS A 185 -6.25 14.39 -18.87
N VAL A 186 -5.07 14.74 -19.35
CA VAL A 186 -3.78 14.28 -18.84
C VAL A 186 -2.97 15.43 -18.26
N LEU A 187 -1.95 15.15 -17.46
CA LEU A 187 -1.06 16.15 -16.88
C LEU A 187 0.38 16.04 -17.40
N ASP A 188 0.59 15.14 -18.35
CA ASP A 188 1.83 15.01 -19.10
C ASP A 188 1.55 14.55 -20.53
N TYR A 189 2.45 14.87 -21.44
CA TYR A 189 2.38 14.45 -22.83
C TYR A 189 3.78 14.45 -23.46
N THR A 190 4.05 13.47 -24.33
CA THR A 190 5.28 13.40 -25.09
C THR A 190 5.05 13.87 -26.53
N ILE A 191 5.64 15.01 -26.89
CA ILE A 191 5.75 15.43 -28.28
C ILE A 191 6.89 14.63 -28.91
N SER A 192 6.63 13.92 -29.99
CA SER A 192 7.64 13.10 -30.68
C SER A 192 7.73 13.45 -32.18
N GLY A 193 8.81 12.98 -32.83
CA GLY A 193 9.06 13.25 -34.25
C GLY A 193 9.61 14.66 -34.50
N LEU A 194 10.29 15.24 -33.52
CA LEU A 194 10.99 16.52 -33.61
C LEU A 194 12.41 16.30 -34.16
N ASP A 195 12.94 17.32 -34.84
CA ASP A 195 14.32 17.30 -35.31
C ASP A 195 15.32 17.44 -34.14
N GLU A 196 16.44 16.73 -34.19
CA GLU A 196 17.52 16.83 -33.19
C GLU A 196 18.19 18.24 -33.24
N GLU A 197 18.80 18.63 -32.13
CA GLU A 197 19.53 19.90 -31.93
C GLU A 197 18.72 21.16 -32.32
N THR A 198 17.39 21.06 -32.26
CA THR A 198 16.48 22.07 -32.77
C THR A 198 15.66 22.72 -31.65
N GLU A 199 15.54 24.05 -31.72
CA GLU A 199 14.79 24.83 -30.71
C GLU A 199 13.29 24.84 -31.01
N TYR A 200 12.48 24.51 -30.00
CA TYR A 200 11.02 24.51 -30.04
C TYR A 200 10.45 25.42 -28.94
N SER A 201 9.37 26.11 -29.27
CA SER A 201 8.55 26.87 -28.34
C SER A 201 7.25 26.10 -28.06
N ILE A 202 6.95 25.89 -26.78
CA ILE A 202 5.82 25.10 -26.32
C ILE A 202 4.94 25.96 -25.44
N ARG A 203 3.61 25.85 -25.57
CA ARG A 203 2.62 26.47 -24.71
C ARG A 203 1.39 25.57 -24.56
N LEU A 204 0.60 25.82 -23.55
CA LEU A 204 -0.53 24.97 -23.17
C LEU A 204 -1.74 25.84 -22.83
N LYS A 205 -2.94 25.37 -23.13
CA LYS A 205 -4.20 25.93 -22.61
C LYS A 205 -5.12 24.85 -22.09
N ALA A 206 -5.88 25.15 -21.06
CA ALA A 206 -6.93 24.29 -20.54
C ALA A 206 -8.25 24.53 -21.30
N VAL A 207 -9.04 23.49 -21.45
CA VAL A 207 -10.33 23.51 -22.13
C VAL A 207 -11.38 22.83 -21.29
N ASP A 208 -12.55 23.41 -21.18
CA ASP A 208 -13.76 22.75 -20.73
C ASP A 208 -14.66 22.48 -21.94
N LYS A 209 -14.72 21.24 -22.39
CA LYS A 209 -15.50 20.83 -23.57
C LYS A 209 -17.01 21.01 -23.38
N ALA A 210 -17.51 20.89 -22.16
CA ALA A 210 -18.95 21.05 -21.88
C ALA A 210 -19.41 22.49 -22.09
N THR A 211 -18.60 23.45 -21.67
CA THR A 211 -18.91 24.88 -21.76
C THR A 211 -18.18 25.58 -22.91
N GLN A 212 -17.34 24.89 -23.66
CA GLN A 212 -16.44 25.43 -24.69
C GLN A 212 -15.50 26.55 -24.19
N SER A 213 -15.35 26.65 -22.87
CA SER A 213 -14.47 27.64 -22.24
C SER A 213 -13.00 27.26 -22.41
N LYS A 214 -12.14 28.24 -22.64
CA LYS A 214 -10.70 28.07 -22.80
C LYS A 214 -9.97 29.03 -21.88
N SER A 215 -8.86 28.58 -21.33
CA SER A 215 -7.95 29.46 -20.56
C SER A 215 -7.13 30.35 -21.50
N GLU A 216 -6.41 31.31 -20.91
CA GLU A 216 -5.23 31.87 -21.57
C GLU A 216 -4.17 30.78 -21.72
N TYR A 217 -3.21 31.00 -22.63
CA TYR A 217 -2.06 30.13 -22.75
C TYR A 217 -1.13 30.22 -21.53
N SER A 218 -0.48 29.13 -21.19
CA SER A 218 0.69 29.15 -20.31
C SER A 218 1.76 30.10 -20.81
N ASP A 219 2.74 30.39 -19.97
CA ASP A 219 3.97 31.00 -20.47
C ASP A 219 4.61 30.05 -21.47
N VAL A 220 5.29 30.62 -22.47
CA VAL A 220 6.00 29.85 -23.47
C VAL A 220 7.26 29.27 -22.86
N VAL A 221 7.45 27.97 -22.98
CA VAL A 221 8.68 27.27 -22.61
C VAL A 221 9.47 27.01 -23.88
N SER A 222 10.70 27.52 -23.93
CA SER A 222 11.64 27.24 -25.04
C SER A 222 12.57 26.10 -24.62
N VAL A 223 12.68 25.11 -25.49
CA VAL A 223 13.51 23.92 -25.28
C VAL A 223 14.30 23.61 -26.55
N LYS A 224 15.50 23.03 -26.37
CA LYS A 224 16.29 22.53 -27.50
C LYS A 224 16.36 21.00 -27.40
N THR A 225 15.96 20.27 -28.44
CA THR A 225 16.13 18.83 -28.56
C THR A 225 17.62 18.44 -28.50
N LEU A 226 17.90 17.24 -28.01
CA LEU A 226 19.27 16.80 -27.78
C LEU A 226 19.95 16.34 -29.07
N VAL A 227 21.27 16.46 -29.09
CA VAL A 227 22.10 15.76 -30.07
C VAL A 227 22.33 14.33 -29.57
N LYS A 228 22.26 13.35 -30.44
CA LYS A 228 22.57 11.97 -30.08
C LYS A 228 24.01 11.85 -29.61
N ALA A 229 24.20 11.37 -28.38
CA ALA A 229 25.52 11.16 -27.84
C ALA A 229 26.26 9.99 -28.53
N SER A 230 27.58 10.06 -28.59
CA SER A 230 28.40 8.94 -29.06
C SER A 230 28.77 8.04 -27.89
N PHE A 231 28.47 6.75 -27.99
CA PHE A 231 28.80 5.74 -27.01
C PHE A 231 29.79 4.69 -27.55
N PRO A 232 30.58 3.99 -26.70
CA PRO A 232 30.62 4.13 -25.24
C PRO A 232 31.26 5.44 -24.80
N MET A 233 30.76 6.05 -23.70
CA MET A 233 31.48 7.09 -22.98
C MET A 233 32.41 6.47 -21.94
N VAL A 234 33.60 6.99 -21.79
CA VAL A 234 34.64 6.39 -20.94
C VAL A 234 35.16 7.41 -19.93
N ALA A 235 35.21 7.01 -18.66
CA ALA A 235 35.80 7.80 -17.58
C ALA A 235 37.00 7.10 -16.98
N ASN A 236 38.15 7.78 -16.97
CA ASN A 236 39.40 7.34 -16.35
C ASN A 236 39.70 8.05 -15.02
N ASN A 237 38.94 9.09 -14.71
CA ASN A 237 39.02 9.87 -13.48
C ASN A 237 37.67 10.54 -13.16
N ALA A 238 37.55 11.14 -11.97
CA ALA A 238 36.32 11.76 -11.52
C ALA A 238 35.90 12.98 -12.37
N ASP A 239 36.85 13.76 -12.91
CA ASP A 239 36.48 14.93 -13.73
C ASP A 239 35.86 14.51 -15.08
N GLU A 240 36.40 13.46 -15.70
CA GLU A 240 35.80 12.87 -16.90
C GLU A 240 34.41 12.29 -16.61
N PHE A 241 34.21 11.63 -15.44
CA PHE A 241 32.92 11.11 -15.07
C PHE A 241 31.92 12.24 -14.77
N ILE A 242 32.33 13.33 -14.11
CA ILE A 242 31.52 14.54 -13.90
C ILE A 242 31.10 15.14 -15.25
N ALA A 243 32.03 15.21 -16.21
CA ALA A 243 31.71 15.69 -17.56
C ALA A 243 30.66 14.79 -18.26
N ILE A 244 30.76 13.47 -18.09
CA ILE A 244 29.76 12.51 -18.60
C ILE A 244 28.44 12.72 -17.92
N LEU A 245 28.38 12.78 -16.59
CA LEU A 245 27.12 12.97 -15.84
C LEU A 245 26.44 14.31 -16.20
N SER A 246 27.23 15.34 -16.53
CA SER A 246 26.73 16.66 -16.95
C SER A 246 26.32 16.70 -18.43
N ASN A 247 26.56 15.63 -19.18
CA ASN A 247 26.27 15.60 -20.62
C ASN A 247 24.79 15.34 -20.85
N PRO A 248 24.01 16.29 -21.38
CA PRO A 248 22.59 16.09 -21.67
C PRO A 248 22.35 14.96 -22.68
N GLY A 249 23.35 14.60 -23.48
CA GLY A 249 23.29 13.48 -24.41
C GLY A 249 23.14 12.10 -23.76
N LEU A 250 23.36 11.95 -22.45
CA LEU A 250 23.05 10.70 -21.73
C LEU A 250 21.60 10.25 -21.91
N ARG A 251 20.69 11.19 -22.01
CA ARG A 251 19.24 10.92 -22.25
C ARG A 251 18.97 10.35 -23.64
N THR A 252 19.92 10.40 -24.55
CA THR A 252 19.78 9.88 -25.93
C THR A 252 20.27 8.44 -26.06
N ALA A 253 20.82 7.87 -24.97
CA ALA A 253 21.29 6.51 -24.94
C ALA A 253 20.17 5.50 -25.16
N THR A 254 20.51 4.41 -25.80
CA THR A 254 19.69 3.19 -25.87
C THR A 254 20.14 2.20 -24.77
N VAL A 255 19.35 1.15 -24.54
CA VAL A 255 19.67 0.11 -23.54
C VAL A 255 21.02 -0.60 -23.79
N THR A 256 21.52 -0.58 -25.01
CA THR A 256 22.79 -1.18 -25.43
C THR A 256 23.99 -0.23 -25.30
N ASP A 257 23.73 1.05 -25.10
CA ASP A 257 24.80 2.05 -24.96
C ASP A 257 25.41 1.99 -23.55
N GLU A 258 26.71 2.26 -23.45
CA GLU A 258 27.45 2.07 -22.20
C GLU A 258 28.19 3.34 -21.77
N VAL A 259 28.17 3.59 -20.46
CA VAL A 259 29.16 4.43 -19.78
C VAL A 259 30.11 3.50 -19.04
N ARG A 260 31.42 3.59 -19.31
CA ARG A 260 32.44 2.71 -18.74
C ARG A 260 33.37 3.48 -17.82
N ILE A 261 33.52 2.99 -16.59
CA ILE A 261 34.55 3.46 -15.64
C ILE A 261 35.77 2.56 -15.80
N MET A 262 36.94 3.13 -16.10
CA MET A 262 38.16 2.38 -16.40
C MET A 262 39.18 2.44 -15.28
N SER A 263 39.01 3.31 -14.29
CA SER A 263 39.84 3.47 -13.11
C SER A 263 39.03 3.89 -11.91
N ASN A 264 39.56 3.72 -10.71
CA ASN A 264 38.91 4.24 -9.50
C ASN A 264 38.71 5.76 -9.60
N LEU A 265 37.55 6.21 -9.15
CA LEU A 265 37.14 7.62 -9.21
C LEU A 265 37.18 8.22 -7.80
N ASP A 266 38.02 9.22 -7.59
CA ASP A 266 38.10 9.98 -6.33
C ASP A 266 37.41 11.34 -6.49
N PHE A 267 36.30 11.49 -5.76
CA PHE A 267 35.51 12.72 -5.73
C PHE A 267 35.87 13.65 -4.56
N THR A 268 36.98 13.40 -3.85
CA THR A 268 37.40 14.26 -2.74
C THR A 268 37.52 15.72 -3.19
N GLY A 269 36.76 16.62 -2.59
CA GLY A 269 36.71 18.03 -2.95
C GLY A 269 36.00 18.36 -4.27
N LYS A 270 35.30 17.42 -4.89
CA LYS A 270 34.52 17.60 -6.10
C LYS A 270 33.04 17.61 -5.80
N THR A 271 32.26 18.30 -6.61
CA THR A 271 30.80 18.35 -6.52
C THR A 271 30.22 17.43 -7.59
N LEU A 272 29.29 16.56 -7.16
CA LEU A 272 28.50 15.76 -8.08
C LEU A 272 27.49 16.66 -8.81
N PRO A 273 27.36 16.60 -10.14
CA PRO A 273 26.31 17.31 -10.87
C PRO A 273 24.93 16.71 -10.56
N GLU A 274 23.86 17.41 -10.91
CA GLU A 274 22.50 16.85 -10.79
C GLU A 274 22.41 15.46 -11.42
N SER A 275 21.64 14.56 -10.79
CA SER A 275 21.50 13.18 -11.25
C SER A 275 20.93 13.09 -12.67
N PRO A 276 21.69 12.57 -13.64
CA PRO A 276 21.20 12.45 -15.01
C PRO A 276 20.24 11.26 -15.17
N PHE A 277 19.43 11.32 -16.20
CA PHE A 277 18.71 10.18 -16.76
C PHE A 277 19.60 9.49 -17.78
N PHE A 278 19.86 8.20 -17.59
CA PHE A 278 20.66 7.40 -18.49
C PHE A 278 19.92 6.10 -18.83
N THR A 279 19.52 5.93 -20.08
CA THR A 279 18.79 4.73 -20.53
C THR A 279 19.69 3.58 -20.95
N GLY A 280 20.99 3.71 -20.74
CA GLY A 280 22.01 2.70 -21.04
C GLY A 280 22.54 1.96 -19.81
N THR A 281 23.66 1.28 -19.99
CA THR A 281 24.33 0.46 -18.97
C THR A 281 25.56 1.14 -18.41
N LEU A 282 25.61 1.31 -17.07
CA LEU A 282 26.83 1.70 -16.36
C LEU A 282 27.72 0.47 -16.11
N VAL A 283 28.91 0.46 -16.66
CA VAL A 283 29.89 -0.61 -16.49
C VAL A 283 31.04 -0.13 -15.61
N GLY A 284 31.08 -0.59 -14.38
CA GLY A 284 32.04 -0.16 -13.38
C GLY A 284 33.43 -0.83 -13.49
N ASN A 285 33.58 -1.97 -14.20
CA ASN A 285 34.81 -2.73 -14.36
C ASN A 285 35.53 -3.03 -13.04
N ASN A 286 34.77 -3.29 -11.98
CA ASN A 286 35.23 -3.48 -10.60
C ASN A 286 35.97 -2.26 -10.00
N CYS A 287 35.80 -1.08 -10.56
CA CYS A 287 36.35 0.15 -10.03
C CYS A 287 35.57 0.64 -8.81
N VAL A 288 36.21 1.53 -8.05
CA VAL A 288 35.71 2.13 -6.83
C VAL A 288 35.38 3.60 -7.04
N ILE A 289 34.22 4.05 -6.62
CA ILE A 289 33.87 5.47 -6.48
C ILE A 289 34.04 5.84 -5.01
N SER A 290 34.81 6.86 -4.71
CA SER A 290 35.14 7.33 -3.36
C SER A 290 34.94 8.83 -3.21
N GLY A 291 34.78 9.32 -1.98
CA GLY A 291 34.78 10.74 -1.62
C GLY A 291 33.53 11.53 -2.09
N VAL A 292 32.48 10.90 -2.56
CA VAL A 292 31.23 11.58 -2.97
C VAL A 292 30.50 12.11 -1.76
N THR A 293 30.11 13.39 -1.78
CA THR A 293 29.10 13.95 -0.86
C THR A 293 27.96 14.53 -1.69
N SER A 294 26.75 13.98 -1.52
CA SER A 294 25.61 14.34 -2.36
C SER A 294 24.27 14.32 -1.60
N ASP A 295 23.34 15.19 -2.03
CA ASP A 295 21.95 15.20 -1.59
C ASP A 295 21.00 14.48 -2.58
N HIS A 296 21.57 13.80 -3.57
CA HIS A 296 20.87 13.04 -4.60
C HIS A 296 21.67 11.81 -5.02
N PRO A 297 21.07 10.78 -5.65
CA PRO A 297 21.76 9.61 -6.19
C PRO A 297 22.79 9.97 -7.28
N LEU A 298 23.70 9.04 -7.63
CA LEU A 298 24.58 9.22 -8.79
C LEU A 298 23.78 9.40 -10.09
N PHE A 299 22.65 8.69 -10.23
CA PHE A 299 21.74 8.78 -11.37
C PHE A 299 20.29 8.96 -10.93
N ALA A 300 19.51 9.76 -11.65
CA ALA A 300 18.05 9.78 -11.50
C ALA A 300 17.44 8.48 -12.04
N SER A 301 17.94 7.98 -13.16
CA SER A 301 17.62 6.64 -13.65
C SER A 301 18.80 6.05 -14.45
N VAL A 302 18.88 4.70 -14.42
CA VAL A 302 19.75 3.92 -15.32
C VAL A 302 18.92 2.77 -15.90
N HIS A 303 19.31 2.26 -17.09
CA HIS A 303 18.79 0.97 -17.50
C HIS A 303 19.39 -0.11 -16.62
N SER A 304 20.70 -0.31 -16.68
CA SER A 304 21.42 -1.30 -15.89
C SER A 304 22.73 -0.73 -15.31
N ALA A 305 23.23 -1.35 -14.24
CA ALA A 305 24.56 -1.07 -13.72
C ALA A 305 25.22 -2.37 -13.25
N LYS A 306 26.54 -2.46 -13.46
CA LYS A 306 27.27 -3.67 -13.08
C LYS A 306 28.72 -3.39 -12.68
N ASP A 307 29.26 -4.31 -11.85
CA ASP A 307 30.67 -4.41 -11.50
C ASP A 307 31.24 -3.10 -10.90
N LEU A 308 30.58 -2.56 -9.86
CA LEU A 308 30.91 -1.27 -9.27
C LEU A 308 30.92 -1.32 -7.75
N THR A 309 31.85 -0.60 -7.13
CA THR A 309 31.85 -0.36 -5.68
C THR A 309 31.69 1.14 -5.39
N ILE A 310 30.74 1.48 -4.51
CA ILE A 310 30.61 2.81 -3.90
C ILE A 310 31.21 2.69 -2.50
N ASP A 311 32.28 3.44 -2.23
CA ASP A 311 33.09 3.31 -1.03
C ASP A 311 32.45 3.93 0.21
N GLU A 312 32.90 3.52 1.39
CA GLU A 312 32.44 4.04 2.68
C GLU A 312 32.74 5.51 2.93
N SER A 313 33.71 6.09 2.19
CA SER A 313 33.99 7.52 2.21
C SER A 313 32.93 8.36 1.49
N CYS A 314 32.01 7.72 0.77
CA CYS A 314 30.88 8.40 0.15
C CYS A 314 29.73 8.59 1.15
N VAL A 315 29.05 9.74 1.06
CA VAL A 315 27.92 10.10 1.93
C VAL A 315 26.77 10.64 1.07
N PHE A 316 25.63 9.99 1.16
CA PHE A 316 24.40 10.43 0.51
C PHE A 316 23.40 10.87 1.57
N THR A 317 23.14 12.18 1.64
CA THR A 317 22.23 12.74 2.65
C THR A 317 21.30 13.76 2.01
N SER A 318 19.98 13.54 2.10
CA SER A 318 18.96 14.43 1.55
C SER A 318 17.94 14.86 2.60
N THR A 319 17.33 16.01 2.35
CA THR A 319 16.15 16.51 3.08
C THR A 319 14.93 16.62 2.17
N LYS A 320 15.08 16.24 0.89
CA LYS A 320 14.07 16.35 -0.14
C LYS A 320 13.29 15.03 -0.27
N ALA A 321 11.97 15.13 -0.27
CA ALA A 321 11.11 13.97 -0.50
C ALA A 321 11.33 13.35 -1.87
N GLY A 322 11.22 12.02 -1.96
CA GLY A 322 11.28 11.31 -3.23
C GLY A 322 12.00 9.95 -3.17
N LEU A 323 12.51 9.54 -4.32
CA LEU A 323 13.27 8.30 -4.49
C LEU A 323 14.75 8.57 -4.21
N PHE A 324 15.34 7.87 -3.25
CA PHE A 324 16.68 8.16 -2.78
C PHE A 324 17.50 6.89 -2.53
N ALA A 325 18.66 6.80 -3.16
CA ALA A 325 19.60 5.70 -2.99
C ALA A 325 21.02 6.15 -3.38
N ALA A 326 22.05 5.34 -3.15
CA ALA A 326 23.42 5.72 -3.51
C ALA A 326 23.65 5.72 -5.03
N LEU A 327 23.25 4.64 -5.71
CA LEU A 327 23.52 4.48 -7.14
C LEU A 327 22.48 5.21 -8.01
N THR A 328 21.22 4.86 -7.86
CA THR A 328 20.18 5.40 -8.74
C THR A 328 18.81 5.45 -8.04
N ALA A 329 18.01 6.44 -8.40
CA ALA A 329 16.62 6.48 -7.95
C ALA A 329 15.80 5.39 -8.65
N GLU A 330 15.97 5.18 -9.94
CA GLU A 330 15.25 4.16 -10.71
C GLU A 330 16.18 3.30 -11.58
N ALA A 331 15.84 2.00 -11.72
CA ALA A 331 16.47 1.10 -12.67
C ALA A 331 15.42 0.31 -13.46
N THR A 332 15.55 0.28 -14.79
CA THR A 332 14.63 -0.45 -15.68
C THR A 332 15.20 -1.79 -16.14
N GLY A 333 16.49 -2.03 -15.99
CA GLY A 333 17.21 -3.28 -16.22
C GLY A 333 17.92 -3.76 -14.95
N THR A 334 18.60 -4.88 -15.03
CA THR A 334 19.22 -5.55 -13.89
C THR A 334 20.41 -4.77 -13.34
N ILE A 335 20.47 -4.65 -12.01
CA ILE A 335 21.67 -4.20 -11.28
C ILE A 335 22.44 -5.43 -10.82
N SER A 336 23.71 -5.57 -11.19
CA SER A 336 24.50 -6.77 -10.86
C SER A 336 25.89 -6.46 -10.35
N ASN A 337 26.39 -7.26 -9.41
CA ASN A 337 27.75 -7.11 -8.83
C ASN A 337 28.03 -5.69 -8.31
N VAL A 338 27.02 -4.99 -7.79
CA VAL A 338 27.18 -3.65 -7.20
C VAL A 338 27.34 -3.77 -5.69
N VAL A 339 28.38 -3.11 -5.17
CA VAL A 339 28.65 -3.04 -3.73
C VAL A 339 28.50 -1.60 -3.27
N ASN A 340 27.55 -1.35 -2.37
CA ASN A 340 27.44 -0.07 -1.68
C ASN A 340 27.98 -0.19 -0.25
N LYS A 341 28.93 0.68 0.11
CA LYS A 341 29.41 0.83 1.50
C LYS A 341 29.03 2.19 2.09
N ALA A 342 28.56 3.09 1.26
CA ALA A 342 28.18 4.44 1.65
C ALA A 342 26.89 4.46 2.47
N ALA A 343 26.82 5.33 3.47
CA ALA A 343 25.59 5.61 4.17
C ALA A 343 24.61 6.40 3.29
N VAL A 344 23.33 6.02 3.36
CA VAL A 344 22.21 6.68 2.66
C VAL A 344 21.21 7.18 3.69
N THR A 345 21.03 8.49 3.79
CA THR A 345 20.22 9.11 4.84
C THR A 345 19.25 10.13 4.27
N LEU A 346 17.97 9.91 4.48
CA LEU A 346 16.91 10.88 4.19
C LEU A 346 16.34 11.44 5.51
N ASN A 347 16.61 12.72 5.79
CA ASN A 347 16.16 13.39 7.00
C ASN A 347 15.18 14.51 6.64
N MET A 348 13.89 14.27 6.85
CA MET A 348 12.86 15.23 6.55
C MET A 348 12.34 15.93 7.81
N THR A 349 11.94 17.19 7.66
CA THR A 349 11.33 18.01 8.72
C THR A 349 10.00 18.62 8.30
N THR A 350 9.57 18.35 7.08
CA THR A 350 8.33 18.89 6.49
C THR A 350 7.42 17.77 6.04
N ALA A 351 6.11 17.98 6.16
CA ALA A 351 5.12 17.11 5.56
C ALA A 351 5.23 17.14 4.03
N THR A 352 4.94 16.01 3.39
CA THR A 352 4.97 15.89 1.94
C THR A 352 3.90 14.90 1.47
N ASP A 353 3.35 15.17 0.29
CA ASP A 353 2.48 14.23 -0.45
C ASP A 353 3.29 13.39 -1.46
N THR A 354 4.60 13.59 -1.52
CA THR A 354 5.49 12.86 -2.42
C THR A 354 5.79 11.47 -1.87
N SER A 355 5.76 10.47 -2.73
CA SER A 355 6.17 9.10 -2.41
C SER A 355 7.62 9.01 -1.96
N ILE A 356 7.87 8.30 -0.87
CA ILE A 356 9.20 8.10 -0.29
C ILE A 356 9.64 6.66 -0.50
N ALA A 357 10.82 6.49 -1.12
CA ALA A 357 11.50 5.20 -1.22
C ALA A 357 13.00 5.39 -1.01
N VAL A 358 13.56 4.76 0.01
CA VAL A 358 14.97 4.91 0.40
C VAL A 358 15.66 3.56 0.44
N ALA A 359 16.80 3.45 -0.24
CA ALA A 359 17.55 2.19 -0.27
C ALA A 359 19.06 2.39 -0.40
N GLY A 360 19.82 1.36 -0.08
CA GLY A 360 21.27 1.41 -0.17
C GLY A 360 21.79 1.50 -1.60
N ILE A 361 21.14 0.86 -2.58
CA ILE A 361 21.61 0.77 -3.97
C ILE A 361 20.64 1.44 -4.95
N VAL A 362 19.38 1.02 -4.97
CA VAL A 362 18.37 1.53 -5.90
C VAL A 362 17.05 1.74 -5.19
N ALA A 363 16.42 2.90 -5.37
CA ALA A 363 15.13 3.13 -4.71
C ALA A 363 14.01 2.30 -5.37
N VAL A 364 13.93 2.28 -6.71
CA VAL A 364 12.95 1.52 -7.48
C VAL A 364 13.63 0.72 -8.58
N SER A 365 13.42 -0.61 -8.61
CA SER A 365 13.95 -1.50 -9.64
C SER A 365 12.84 -2.28 -10.34
N ASP A 366 12.77 -2.16 -11.66
CA ASP A 366 11.79 -2.88 -12.47
C ASP A 366 12.28 -4.30 -12.88
N ALA A 367 13.59 -4.54 -12.94
CA ALA A 367 14.17 -5.78 -13.46
C ALA A 367 14.94 -6.63 -12.44
N GLY A 368 15.24 -6.11 -11.25
CA GLY A 368 15.83 -6.89 -10.17
C GLY A 368 17.32 -6.65 -9.91
N LEU A 369 17.86 -7.46 -8.97
CA LEU A 369 19.24 -7.35 -8.51
C LEU A 369 19.90 -8.74 -8.46
N GLU A 370 21.15 -8.83 -8.89
CA GLU A 370 21.96 -10.05 -8.81
C GLU A 370 23.31 -9.80 -8.18
N ASN A 371 23.70 -10.61 -7.18
CA ASN A 371 24.98 -10.54 -6.49
C ASN A 371 25.36 -9.13 -6.00
N CYS A 372 24.36 -8.38 -5.54
CA CYS A 372 24.55 -7.03 -5.00
C CYS A 372 24.71 -7.05 -3.48
N LYS A 373 25.55 -6.14 -2.95
CA LYS A 373 25.82 -6.05 -1.51
C LYS A 373 25.68 -4.63 -1.00
N ASN A 374 25.06 -4.48 0.15
CA ASN A 374 25.00 -3.22 0.87
C ASN A 374 25.66 -3.38 2.25
N PHE A 375 26.62 -2.52 2.57
CA PHE A 375 27.28 -2.41 3.88
C PHE A 375 26.94 -1.07 4.56
N GLY A 376 26.51 -0.08 3.78
CA GLY A 376 26.15 1.24 4.29
C GLY A 376 24.84 1.22 5.07
N ALA A 377 24.76 2.02 6.12
CA ALA A 377 23.52 2.23 6.82
C ALA A 377 22.48 2.95 5.92
N VAL A 378 21.22 2.53 6.00
CA VAL A 378 20.09 3.17 5.30
C VAL A 378 19.14 3.74 6.33
N THR A 379 18.92 5.06 6.32
CA THR A 379 18.13 5.75 7.32
C THR A 379 17.08 6.66 6.67
N TYR A 380 15.84 6.54 7.12
CA TYR A 380 14.78 7.51 6.82
C TYR A 380 14.17 8.01 8.12
N THR A 381 14.26 9.33 8.33
CA THR A 381 13.60 10.01 9.45
C THR A 381 12.73 11.15 8.94
N ASN A 382 11.57 11.34 9.55
CA ASN A 382 10.77 12.54 9.34
C ASN A 382 10.16 12.97 10.68
N THR A 383 10.41 14.20 11.11
CA THR A 383 9.86 14.77 12.34
C THR A 383 8.50 15.44 12.14
N ALA A 384 8.13 15.74 10.91
CA ALA A 384 6.81 16.24 10.59
C ALA A 384 5.82 15.09 10.44
N ALA A 385 4.56 15.40 10.73
CA ALA A 385 3.44 14.54 10.38
C ALA A 385 3.43 14.28 8.87
N SER A 386 3.78 13.10 8.45
CA SER A 386 3.87 12.81 7.04
C SER A 386 3.64 11.35 6.72
N HIS A 387 3.68 11.10 5.46
CA HIS A 387 3.46 9.84 4.80
C HIS A 387 4.50 8.79 5.19
N GLY A 388 4.10 7.53 5.21
CA GLY A 388 4.98 6.38 5.33
C GLY A 388 6.06 6.38 4.25
N GLY A 389 6.66 5.26 4.02
CA GLY A 389 7.66 5.09 2.99
C GLY A 389 8.16 3.66 2.93
N LEU A 390 8.91 3.38 1.89
CA LEU A 390 9.59 2.12 1.67
C LEU A 390 11.07 2.30 2.01
N VAL A 391 11.61 1.48 2.93
CA VAL A 391 13.02 1.57 3.33
C VAL A 391 13.66 0.19 3.31
N ALA A 392 14.80 0.06 2.63
CA ALA A 392 15.46 -1.25 2.53
C ALA A 392 16.99 -1.15 2.34
N GLY A 393 17.67 -2.24 2.66
CA GLY A 393 19.11 -2.32 2.48
C GLY A 393 19.57 -2.26 1.02
N LEU A 394 18.81 -2.85 0.07
CA LEU A 394 19.19 -2.90 -1.35
C LEU A 394 18.25 -2.13 -2.26
N ALA A 395 16.95 -2.50 -2.26
CA ALA A 395 15.93 -1.87 -3.09
C ALA A 395 14.67 -1.58 -2.29
N ALA A 396 14.15 -0.35 -2.34
CA ALA A 396 12.93 -0.05 -1.62
C ALA A 396 11.70 -0.68 -2.30
N TYR A 397 11.62 -0.62 -3.61
CA TYR A 397 10.64 -1.31 -4.43
C TYR A 397 11.31 -2.13 -5.52
N CYS A 398 10.92 -3.41 -5.67
CA CYS A 398 11.49 -4.28 -6.69
C CYS A 398 10.42 -5.10 -7.40
N GLN A 399 10.43 -5.08 -8.74
CA GLN A 399 9.52 -5.86 -9.60
C GLN A 399 10.23 -7.04 -10.31
N GLY A 400 11.56 -7.12 -10.22
CA GLY A 400 12.35 -8.19 -10.80
C GLY A 400 12.99 -9.09 -9.76
N ALA A 401 13.60 -10.18 -10.21
CA ALA A 401 14.23 -11.17 -9.35
C ALA A 401 15.40 -10.59 -8.53
N VAL A 402 15.49 -10.99 -7.26
CA VAL A 402 16.61 -10.65 -6.37
C VAL A 402 17.33 -11.94 -5.99
N SER A 403 18.59 -12.07 -6.39
CA SER A 403 19.33 -13.32 -6.16
C SER A 403 20.75 -13.09 -5.70
N LYS A 404 21.21 -13.94 -4.78
CA LYS A 404 22.60 -13.94 -4.25
C LYS A 404 23.03 -12.57 -3.69
N CYS A 405 22.06 -11.84 -3.16
CA CYS A 405 22.27 -10.51 -2.62
C CYS A 405 22.50 -10.52 -1.11
N GLU A 406 23.16 -9.50 -0.60
CA GLU A 406 23.50 -9.42 0.81
C GLU A 406 23.34 -7.98 1.34
N ASN A 407 22.66 -7.83 2.48
CA ASN A 407 22.66 -6.59 3.24
C ASN A 407 23.38 -6.78 4.57
N ASN A 408 24.40 -5.96 4.81
CA ASN A 408 25.15 -5.88 6.08
C ASN A 408 24.92 -4.54 6.79
N GLY A 409 24.32 -3.57 6.09
CA GLY A 409 24.03 -2.26 6.62
C GLY A 409 22.77 -2.25 7.49
N LYS A 410 22.79 -1.48 8.56
CA LYS A 410 21.60 -1.24 9.38
C LYS A 410 20.55 -0.48 8.58
N VAL A 411 19.28 -0.89 8.70
CA VAL A 411 18.11 -0.22 8.10
C VAL A 411 17.27 0.41 9.20
N THR A 412 17.09 1.73 9.15
CA THR A 412 16.37 2.48 10.19
C THR A 412 15.26 3.32 9.59
N MET A 413 14.08 3.28 10.18
CA MET A 413 12.99 4.18 9.87
C MET A 413 12.39 4.76 11.15
N SER A 414 12.29 6.09 11.23
CA SER A 414 11.64 6.81 12.33
C SER A 414 10.75 7.90 11.74
N VAL A 415 9.47 7.58 11.61
CA VAL A 415 8.48 8.47 10.97
C VAL A 415 7.18 8.43 11.74
N PRO A 416 6.71 9.58 12.28
CA PRO A 416 5.39 9.66 12.88
C PRO A 416 4.32 9.52 11.80
N TYR A 417 3.56 8.44 11.87
CA TYR A 417 2.50 8.13 10.91
C TYR A 417 1.25 8.97 11.11
N LEU A 418 0.64 9.48 10.07
CA LEU A 418 -0.53 10.35 10.22
C LEU A 418 -1.70 10.20 9.26
N SER A 419 -1.60 9.68 8.09
CA SER A 419 -2.75 9.55 7.16
C SER A 419 -2.46 8.72 5.88
N ASP A 420 -3.49 8.45 5.08
CA ASP A 420 -3.42 7.74 3.80
C ASP A 420 -2.65 8.55 2.74
N PHE A 421 -1.95 7.90 1.83
CA PHE A 421 -0.80 8.47 1.14
C PHE A 421 -0.78 8.27 -0.36
N GLY A 422 0.02 9.11 -1.03
CA GLY A 422 0.32 9.04 -2.45
C GLY A 422 0.99 7.73 -2.87
N ALA A 423 0.81 7.29 -4.11
CA ALA A 423 1.33 6.02 -4.62
C ALA A 423 2.82 6.06 -4.96
N VAL A 424 3.59 5.04 -4.58
CA VAL A 424 4.87 4.74 -5.22
C VAL A 424 4.60 3.88 -6.45
N LYS A 425 4.81 4.41 -7.65
CA LYS A 425 4.44 3.78 -8.94
C LYS A 425 2.96 3.33 -8.96
N SER A 426 2.67 2.08 -8.80
CA SER A 426 1.31 1.52 -8.81
C SER A 426 0.81 1.10 -7.44
N ILE A 427 1.58 1.33 -6.38
CA ILE A 427 1.18 1.00 -5.01
C ILE A 427 0.30 2.15 -4.51
N SER A 428 -1.00 1.97 -4.56
CA SER A 428 -1.96 2.88 -3.97
C SER A 428 -1.88 2.79 -2.44
N ASN A 429 -1.95 3.94 -1.78
CA ASN A 429 -1.94 4.06 -0.31
C ASN A 429 -0.60 3.64 0.31
N ASN A 430 0.34 4.55 0.36
CA ASN A 430 1.74 4.37 0.73
C ASN A 430 1.90 3.78 2.15
N PRO A 431 1.98 2.46 2.31
CA PRO A 431 2.18 1.85 3.60
C PRO A 431 3.63 2.00 4.06
N ILE A 432 3.86 1.78 5.35
CA ILE A 432 5.19 1.67 5.92
C ILE A 432 5.68 0.24 5.70
N HIS A 433 6.69 0.07 4.85
CA HIS A 433 7.36 -1.22 4.70
C HIS A 433 8.86 -1.09 4.87
N ILE A 434 9.43 -2.00 5.64
CA ILE A 434 10.86 -2.07 5.89
C ILE A 434 11.33 -3.48 5.60
N GLY A 435 12.40 -3.60 4.81
CA GLY A 435 13.02 -4.88 4.49
C GLY A 435 14.53 -4.84 4.62
N GLY A 436 15.13 -5.92 5.10
CA GLY A 436 16.57 -6.05 5.12
C GLY A 436 17.17 -5.96 3.71
N LEU A 437 16.53 -6.58 2.72
CA LEU A 437 16.90 -6.50 1.31
C LEU A 437 15.93 -5.63 0.51
N VAL A 438 14.61 -5.91 0.61
CA VAL A 438 13.58 -5.24 -0.19
C VAL A 438 12.41 -4.84 0.71
N ALA A 439 11.95 -3.58 0.61
CA ALA A 439 10.78 -3.17 1.41
C ALA A 439 9.47 -3.66 0.81
N TYR A 440 9.29 -3.52 -0.50
CA TYR A 440 8.13 -4.03 -1.23
C TYR A 440 8.56 -4.85 -2.45
N LEU A 441 8.12 -6.09 -2.50
CA LEU A 441 8.42 -7.05 -3.56
C LEU A 441 7.17 -7.28 -4.42
N GLY A 442 7.27 -7.00 -5.71
CA GLY A 442 6.18 -7.17 -6.67
C GLY A 442 5.89 -8.63 -7.03
N ALA A 443 4.78 -8.87 -7.73
CA ALA A 443 4.25 -10.22 -7.97
C ALA A 443 5.15 -11.15 -8.82
N ASN A 444 6.06 -10.60 -9.62
CA ASN A 444 6.95 -11.38 -10.50
C ASN A 444 8.44 -11.28 -10.07
N ALA A 445 8.69 -10.96 -8.84
CA ALA A 445 10.00 -10.63 -8.29
C ALA A 445 10.49 -11.66 -7.25
N PRO A 446 10.82 -12.91 -7.60
CA PRO A 446 11.28 -13.88 -6.61
C PRO A 446 12.59 -13.44 -5.94
N VAL A 447 12.71 -13.72 -4.63
CA VAL A 447 13.97 -13.55 -3.88
C VAL A 447 14.56 -14.90 -3.58
N SER A 448 15.86 -15.09 -3.89
CA SER A 448 16.52 -16.37 -3.65
C SER A 448 17.98 -16.22 -3.20
N GLU A 449 18.45 -17.20 -2.45
CA GLU A 449 19.87 -17.38 -2.05
C GLU A 449 20.50 -16.09 -1.48
N SER A 450 19.70 -15.32 -0.74
CA SER A 450 20.08 -13.99 -0.29
C SER A 450 20.07 -13.87 1.23
N THR A 451 20.90 -12.97 1.77
CA THR A 451 21.12 -12.86 3.22
C THR A 451 20.99 -11.42 3.71
N ASN A 452 20.30 -11.25 4.81
CA ASN A 452 20.35 -10.03 5.60
C ASN A 452 21.15 -10.26 6.89
N ASN A 453 22.20 -9.48 7.10
CA ASN A 453 23.02 -9.44 8.32
C ASN A 453 22.83 -8.12 9.07
N GLY A 454 22.26 -7.11 8.42
CA GLY A 454 22.02 -5.79 9.01
C GLY A 454 20.78 -5.77 9.90
N ASP A 455 20.85 -5.06 11.01
CA ASP A 455 19.71 -4.83 11.89
C ASP A 455 18.66 -3.96 11.23
N ILE A 456 17.41 -4.15 11.62
CA ILE A 456 16.25 -3.36 11.21
C ILE A 456 15.64 -2.69 12.44
N ASP A 457 15.59 -1.37 12.43
CA ASP A 457 14.95 -0.57 13.48
C ASP A 457 13.76 0.23 12.92
N TYR A 458 12.64 0.08 13.60
CA TYR A 458 11.48 0.95 13.42
C TYR A 458 11.08 1.56 14.75
N ASP A 459 11.31 2.86 14.91
CA ASP A 459 11.07 3.57 16.17
C ASP A 459 10.11 4.74 15.95
N ILE A 460 8.96 4.67 16.63
CA ILE A 460 7.96 5.74 16.69
C ILE A 460 7.71 6.08 18.16
N THR A 461 8.62 6.82 18.78
CA THR A 461 8.53 7.20 20.20
C THR A 461 7.94 8.59 20.45
N HIS A 462 7.70 9.38 19.40
CA HIS A 462 7.40 10.81 19.52
C HIS A 462 5.96 11.21 19.20
N ILE A 463 5.04 10.28 19.11
CA ILE A 463 3.67 10.57 18.69
C ILE A 463 2.80 10.90 19.90
N GLU A 464 2.46 12.18 20.10
CA GLU A 464 1.49 12.59 21.12
C GLU A 464 0.05 12.15 20.78
N LYS A 465 -0.27 11.95 19.50
CA LYS A 465 -1.56 11.44 19.02
C LYS A 465 -1.37 10.69 17.71
N ILE A 466 -1.63 9.39 17.71
CA ILE A 466 -1.94 8.68 16.44
C ILE A 466 -3.40 9.03 16.12
N ALA A 467 -3.59 9.97 15.20
CA ALA A 467 -4.93 10.50 14.90
C ALA A 467 -5.76 9.60 13.99
N VAL A 468 -5.17 8.56 13.38
CA VAL A 468 -5.82 7.78 12.32
C VAL A 468 -5.54 6.29 12.50
N SER A 469 -6.56 5.47 12.30
CA SER A 469 -6.43 4.03 12.07
C SER A 469 -5.70 3.80 10.74
N CYS A 470 -4.64 3.00 10.72
CA CYS A 470 -3.97 2.63 9.47
C CYS A 470 -4.83 1.68 8.59
N GLY A 471 -6.07 1.42 9.00
CA GLY A 471 -7.03 0.60 8.24
C GLY A 471 -6.43 -0.75 7.88
N THR A 472 -6.47 -1.06 6.60
CA THR A 472 -5.93 -2.27 6.00
C THR A 472 -4.41 -2.17 5.71
N ASN A 473 -3.85 -0.97 5.66
CA ASN A 473 -2.45 -0.71 5.32
C ASN A 473 -1.52 -0.84 6.53
N ARG A 474 -1.32 -2.07 6.98
CA ARG A 474 -0.49 -2.37 8.15
C ARG A 474 0.99 -2.16 7.86
N PRO A 475 1.75 -1.48 8.74
CA PRO A 475 3.20 -1.49 8.68
C PRO A 475 3.75 -2.92 8.67
N ARG A 476 4.68 -3.21 7.75
CA ARG A 476 5.27 -4.56 7.60
C ARG A 476 6.78 -4.49 7.63
N MET A 477 7.38 -5.26 8.53
CA MET A 477 8.82 -5.37 8.70
C MET A 477 9.24 -6.81 8.48
N GLY A 478 10.23 -7.00 7.62
CA GLY A 478 10.77 -8.33 7.34
C GLY A 478 12.28 -8.35 7.24
N GLY A 479 12.91 -9.36 7.82
CA GLY A 479 14.36 -9.50 7.76
C GLY A 479 14.90 -9.56 6.34
N ILE A 480 14.14 -10.10 5.41
CA ILE A 480 14.44 -10.12 3.97
C ILE A 480 13.52 -9.16 3.22
N VAL A 481 12.21 -9.31 3.36
CA VAL A 481 11.22 -8.53 2.60
C VAL A 481 10.15 -7.97 3.54
N GLY A 482 9.91 -6.67 3.49
CA GLY A 482 8.85 -6.03 4.26
C GLY A 482 7.47 -6.55 3.85
N MET A 483 7.12 -6.39 2.59
CA MET A 483 5.90 -6.91 1.99
C MET A 483 6.21 -7.71 0.72
N ALA A 484 5.74 -8.97 0.64
CA ALA A 484 6.05 -9.88 -0.44
C ALA A 484 4.80 -10.29 -1.22
N GLN A 485 4.83 -10.09 -2.55
CA GLN A 485 3.86 -10.65 -3.49
C GLN A 485 4.44 -11.82 -4.33
N SER A 486 5.69 -12.18 -4.12
CA SER A 486 6.39 -13.23 -4.86
C SER A 486 7.20 -14.13 -3.93
N SER A 487 7.64 -15.27 -4.41
CA SER A 487 8.30 -16.31 -3.62
C SER A 487 9.63 -15.87 -3.01
N ILE A 488 9.92 -16.38 -1.81
CA ILE A 488 11.18 -16.19 -1.09
C ILE A 488 11.79 -17.58 -0.81
N THR A 489 12.97 -17.86 -1.34
CA THR A 489 13.55 -19.19 -1.29
C THR A 489 15.02 -19.17 -0.85
N LYS A 490 15.39 -20.04 0.10
CA LYS A 490 16.78 -20.21 0.58
C LYS A 490 17.41 -18.90 1.06
N CYS A 491 16.64 -18.06 1.74
CA CYS A 491 17.11 -16.81 2.29
C CYS A 491 17.37 -16.93 3.80
N THR A 492 18.33 -16.15 4.29
CA THR A 492 18.70 -16.13 5.70
C THR A 492 18.65 -14.72 6.26
N ASN A 493 17.95 -14.55 7.36
CA ASN A 493 18.05 -13.33 8.18
C ASN A 493 18.90 -13.60 9.42
N ASN A 494 19.96 -12.82 9.59
CA ASN A 494 20.83 -12.82 10.77
C ASN A 494 20.69 -11.51 11.57
N GLY A 495 20.17 -10.45 10.95
CA GLY A 495 19.99 -9.15 11.58
C GLY A 495 18.82 -9.14 12.58
N LYS A 496 18.98 -8.43 13.66
CA LYS A 496 17.93 -8.16 14.64
C LYS A 496 16.84 -7.28 14.01
N ILE A 497 15.59 -7.55 14.37
CA ILE A 497 14.46 -6.68 14.02
C ILE A 497 13.91 -6.07 15.31
N ASP A 498 14.02 -4.76 15.44
CA ASP A 498 13.55 -4.01 16.62
C ASP A 498 12.46 -3.03 16.23
N VAL A 499 11.28 -3.23 16.80
CA VAL A 499 10.09 -2.43 16.49
C VAL A 499 9.56 -1.83 17.76
N LEU A 500 9.56 -0.50 17.85
CA LEU A 500 9.06 0.24 18.99
C LEU A 500 8.00 1.25 18.54
N VAL A 501 6.75 0.99 18.93
CA VAL A 501 5.60 1.87 18.69
C VAL A 501 5.03 2.30 20.04
N THR A 502 5.40 3.47 20.53
CA THR A 502 4.98 3.98 21.84
C THR A 502 4.74 5.49 21.81
N THR A 503 4.03 5.99 22.82
CA THR A 503 3.97 7.43 23.09
C THR A 503 5.21 7.88 23.88
N SER A 504 5.51 9.18 23.85
CA SER A 504 6.53 9.80 24.69
C SER A 504 6.37 9.51 26.19
N ASN A 505 5.16 9.20 26.63
CA ASN A 505 4.82 8.89 28.04
C ASN A 505 4.60 7.39 28.29
N GLN A 506 4.86 6.51 27.31
CA GLN A 506 4.54 5.09 27.38
C GLN A 506 3.09 4.79 27.82
N SER A 507 2.17 5.71 27.52
CA SER A 507 0.76 5.55 27.85
C SER A 507 0.06 4.78 26.73
N VAL A 508 -0.91 3.93 27.13
CA VAL A 508 -1.69 3.12 26.18
C VAL A 508 -2.59 4.01 25.34
N TYR A 509 -2.47 3.93 24.02
CA TYR A 509 -3.43 4.56 23.10
C TYR A 509 -4.78 3.83 23.15
N THR A 510 -5.82 4.52 23.58
CA THR A 510 -7.13 3.92 23.81
C THR A 510 -8.06 3.95 22.59
N THR A 511 -7.68 4.60 21.48
CA THR A 511 -8.61 4.92 20.40
C THR A 511 -8.16 4.56 18.98
N ASN A 512 -6.92 4.11 18.76
CA ASN A 512 -6.39 3.97 17.41
C ASN A 512 -5.78 2.60 17.11
N ASN A 513 -6.16 2.05 15.97
CA ASN A 513 -5.71 0.78 15.43
C ASN A 513 -4.39 0.93 14.68
N TYR A 514 -3.27 0.51 15.26
CA TYR A 514 -1.96 0.50 14.60
C TYR A 514 -1.33 -0.91 14.65
N PRO A 515 -1.82 -1.85 13.85
CA PRO A 515 -1.25 -3.18 13.80
C PRO A 515 0.09 -3.15 13.09
N VAL A 516 1.10 -3.75 13.69
CA VAL A 516 2.40 -3.93 13.08
C VAL A 516 2.63 -5.41 12.78
N ASN A 517 3.06 -5.73 11.59
CA ASN A 517 3.40 -7.08 11.17
C ASN A 517 4.92 -7.24 11.09
N VAL A 518 5.48 -8.12 11.91
CA VAL A 518 6.93 -8.33 12.01
C VAL A 518 7.27 -9.80 11.75
N GLY A 519 8.04 -10.07 10.72
CA GLY A 519 8.49 -11.42 10.37
C GLY A 519 9.99 -11.52 10.18
N GLY A 520 10.59 -12.60 10.65
CA GLY A 520 12.03 -12.81 10.51
C GLY A 520 12.50 -12.88 9.05
N ILE A 521 11.65 -13.30 8.13
CA ILE A 521 11.89 -13.30 6.69
C ILE A 521 10.98 -12.29 5.99
N SER A 522 9.66 -12.33 6.24
CA SER A 522 8.71 -11.42 5.60
C SER A 522 7.69 -10.87 6.58
N GLY A 523 7.41 -9.56 6.49
CA GLY A 523 6.33 -8.92 7.24
C GLY A 523 4.94 -9.37 6.80
N GLY A 524 4.82 -10.04 5.66
CA GLY A 524 3.60 -10.65 5.17
C GLY A 524 3.24 -10.28 3.73
N ALA A 525 2.08 -10.77 3.31
CA ALA A 525 1.48 -10.50 2.01
C ALA A 525 0.43 -9.37 2.09
N PRO A 526 0.00 -8.80 0.96
CA PRO A 526 -1.11 -7.86 0.93
C PRO A 526 -2.40 -8.59 1.32
N SER A 527 -2.92 -8.30 2.50
CA SER A 527 -4.11 -8.98 3.05
C SER A 527 -5.44 -8.41 2.55
N ASP A 528 -5.42 -7.29 1.85
CA ASP A 528 -6.59 -6.44 1.67
C ASP A 528 -6.92 -6.11 0.21
N GLU A 529 -6.10 -6.54 -0.73
CA GLU A 529 -6.39 -6.42 -2.16
C GLU A 529 -7.04 -7.71 -2.67
N SER A 530 -8.27 -7.64 -3.10
CA SER A 530 -8.99 -8.76 -3.72
C SER A 530 -8.19 -9.25 -4.94
N GLY A 531 -7.66 -10.48 -4.87
CA GLY A 531 -6.85 -11.10 -5.92
C GLY A 531 -5.33 -11.03 -5.72
N ALA A 532 -4.83 -10.41 -4.64
CA ALA A 532 -3.40 -10.46 -4.33
C ALA A 532 -3.02 -11.84 -3.80
N THR A 533 -2.12 -12.51 -4.49
CA THR A 533 -1.53 -13.78 -4.03
C THR A 533 -0.44 -13.48 -3.00
N GLY A 534 -0.44 -14.19 -1.88
CA GLY A 534 0.69 -14.14 -0.94
C GLY A 534 1.94 -14.81 -1.51
N ALA A 535 3.02 -14.79 -0.75
CA ALA A 535 4.31 -15.37 -1.16
C ALA A 535 4.49 -16.79 -0.64
N ASP A 536 4.98 -17.69 -1.49
CA ASP A 536 5.57 -18.95 -1.01
C ASP A 536 6.91 -18.66 -0.33
N ILE A 537 7.12 -19.20 0.87
CA ILE A 537 8.39 -19.06 1.59
C ILE A 537 8.97 -20.45 1.82
N THR A 538 10.12 -20.73 1.21
CA THR A 538 10.69 -22.08 1.17
C THR A 538 12.15 -22.10 1.60
N GLU A 539 12.52 -23.04 2.47
CA GLU A 539 13.92 -23.29 2.88
C GLU A 539 14.62 -22.04 3.45
N CYS A 540 13.86 -21.15 4.12
CA CYS A 540 14.39 -19.93 4.71
C CYS A 540 14.71 -20.11 6.19
N THR A 541 15.73 -19.38 6.68
CA THR A 541 16.16 -19.45 8.08
C THR A 541 16.17 -18.06 8.71
N ASN A 542 15.58 -17.91 9.89
CA ASN A 542 15.74 -16.74 10.72
C ASN A 542 16.63 -17.06 11.93
N ASN A 543 17.76 -16.35 12.03
CA ASN A 543 18.69 -16.36 13.14
C ASN A 543 18.66 -15.03 13.93
N GLY A 544 18.03 -13.97 13.36
CA GLY A 544 17.98 -12.65 13.95
C GLY A 544 16.85 -12.50 14.96
N GLU A 545 17.17 -11.99 16.15
CA GLU A 545 16.20 -11.72 17.20
C GLU A 545 15.09 -10.76 16.73
N ILE A 546 13.86 -11.01 17.15
CA ILE A 546 12.72 -10.14 16.90
C ILE A 546 12.25 -9.54 18.21
N ILE A 547 12.25 -8.20 18.31
CA ILE A 547 11.66 -7.45 19.42
C ILE A 547 10.55 -6.57 18.84
N ALA A 548 9.31 -6.80 19.26
CA ALA A 548 8.16 -6.03 18.83
C ALA A 548 7.42 -5.46 20.04
N THR A 549 7.55 -4.16 20.26
CA THR A 549 6.90 -3.44 21.36
C THR A 549 5.87 -2.47 20.83
N THR A 550 4.59 -2.69 21.16
CA THR A 550 3.49 -1.84 20.70
C THR A 550 2.56 -1.47 21.85
N TYR A 551 2.38 -0.17 22.08
CA TYR A 551 1.50 0.36 23.11
C TYR A 551 0.14 0.84 22.58
N CYS A 552 -0.29 0.33 21.44
CA CYS A 552 -1.56 0.68 20.80
C CYS A 552 -2.67 -0.31 21.16
N LYS A 553 -3.87 0.19 21.44
CA LYS A 553 -5.06 -0.62 21.72
C LYS A 553 -5.88 -0.81 20.44
N GLY A 554 -6.48 -1.99 20.26
CA GLY A 554 -7.59 -2.20 19.28
C GLY A 554 -7.27 -2.96 18.00
N THR A 555 -6.02 -3.36 17.71
CA THR A 555 -5.70 -4.22 16.56
C THR A 555 -4.59 -5.20 16.87
N THR A 556 -4.56 -6.26 16.09
CA THR A 556 -3.73 -7.44 16.27
C THR A 556 -2.32 -7.23 15.70
N PRO A 557 -1.31 -6.81 16.49
CA PRO A 557 0.08 -6.96 16.07
C PRO A 557 0.37 -8.42 15.83
N THR A 558 1.11 -8.70 14.77
CA THR A 558 1.37 -10.07 14.36
C THR A 558 2.87 -10.28 14.22
N CYS A 559 3.42 -11.21 14.98
CA CYS A 559 4.84 -11.54 14.94
C CYS A 559 5.05 -12.99 14.56
N GLY A 560 5.95 -13.25 13.62
CA GLY A 560 6.34 -14.61 13.24
C GLY A 560 7.82 -14.76 13.03
N GLY A 561 8.40 -15.87 13.47
CA GLY A 561 9.83 -16.12 13.28
C GLY A 561 10.24 -16.20 11.81
N ILE A 562 9.33 -16.55 10.92
CA ILE A 562 9.51 -16.52 9.46
C ILE A 562 8.60 -15.46 8.84
N VAL A 563 7.31 -15.48 9.10
CA VAL A 563 6.36 -14.56 8.51
C VAL A 563 5.34 -14.07 9.53
N ALA A 564 5.05 -12.77 9.54
CA ALA A 564 4.02 -12.26 10.43
C ALA A 564 2.64 -12.76 10.00
N TYR A 565 2.22 -12.43 8.79
CA TYR A 565 0.91 -12.77 8.26
C TYR A 565 1.03 -13.29 6.82
N PRO A 566 0.90 -14.61 6.60
CA PRO A 566 1.14 -15.21 5.30
C PRO A 566 0.14 -14.86 4.20
N GLY A 567 -1.08 -14.46 4.57
CA GLY A 567 -2.15 -14.15 3.64
C GLY A 567 -3.51 -14.08 4.34
N TYR A 568 -4.58 -14.03 3.55
CA TYR A 568 -5.95 -13.93 4.06
C TYR A 568 -6.40 -15.22 4.78
N GLU A 569 -7.41 -15.10 5.65
CA GLU A 569 -8.05 -16.23 6.37
C GLU A 569 -8.77 -17.23 5.42
N ASP A 570 -8.65 -17.00 4.11
CA ASP A 570 -9.28 -17.82 3.07
C ASP A 570 -8.42 -19.05 2.76
N PRO A 571 -8.92 -20.27 3.05
CA PRO A 571 -8.21 -21.52 2.77
C PRO A 571 -8.03 -21.82 1.26
N SER A 572 -8.67 -21.07 0.37
CA SER A 572 -8.42 -21.15 -1.08
C SER A 572 -7.07 -20.55 -1.48
N GLN A 573 -6.44 -19.76 -0.61
CA GLN A 573 -5.07 -19.26 -0.81
C GLN A 573 -4.08 -20.43 -0.75
N THR A 574 -3.32 -20.60 -1.81
CA THR A 574 -2.40 -21.74 -2.00
C THR A 574 -0.99 -21.50 -1.46
N ASN A 575 -0.71 -20.32 -0.93
CA ASN A 575 0.63 -19.96 -0.44
C ASN A 575 1.14 -20.91 0.62
N LEU A 576 2.38 -21.35 0.46
CA LEU A 576 2.97 -22.36 1.29
C LEU A 576 4.25 -21.88 1.96
N ILE A 577 4.31 -22.02 3.28
CA ILE A 577 5.53 -21.86 4.07
C ILE A 577 6.05 -23.27 4.36
N THR A 578 7.20 -23.60 3.82
CA THR A 578 7.69 -24.97 3.92
C THR A 578 9.20 -25.06 4.13
N ARG A 579 9.64 -26.02 4.93
CA ARG A 579 11.05 -26.27 5.26
C ARG A 579 11.80 -25.05 5.80
N CYS A 580 11.09 -24.16 6.48
CA CYS A 580 11.68 -22.98 7.09
C CYS A 580 12.05 -23.25 8.55
N GLU A 581 13.10 -22.58 9.04
CA GLU A 581 13.56 -22.72 10.42
C GLU A 581 13.71 -21.37 11.11
N ASN A 582 13.06 -21.20 12.28
CA ASN A 582 13.35 -20.10 13.20
C ASN A 582 14.22 -20.60 14.34
N LYS A 583 15.35 -19.95 14.55
CA LYS A 583 16.30 -20.20 15.65
C LYS A 583 16.37 -19.06 16.65
N ALA A 584 15.82 -17.94 16.26
CA ALA A 584 15.94 -16.71 17.00
C ALA A 584 14.86 -16.55 18.08
N LYS A 585 15.19 -15.81 19.12
CA LYS A 585 14.23 -15.37 20.12
C LYS A 585 13.25 -14.35 19.51
N ILE A 586 11.99 -14.47 19.92
CA ILE A 586 10.92 -13.50 19.64
C ILE A 586 10.46 -12.93 20.98
N THR A 587 10.55 -11.62 21.17
CA THR A 587 9.98 -10.89 22.30
C THR A 587 8.89 -9.97 21.81
N ALA A 588 7.66 -10.22 22.25
CA ALA A 588 6.50 -9.42 21.84
C ALA A 588 5.83 -8.78 23.06
N THR A 589 5.82 -7.44 23.11
CA THR A 589 5.14 -6.65 24.15
C THR A 589 3.99 -5.88 23.52
N THR A 590 2.75 -6.14 23.95
CA THR A 590 1.59 -5.47 23.37
C THR A 590 0.45 -5.31 24.38
N PHE A 591 -0.34 -4.26 24.16
CA PHE A 591 -1.55 -3.96 24.91
C PHE A 591 -2.84 -4.23 24.10
N ALA A 592 -2.71 -4.86 22.96
CA ALA A 592 -3.82 -5.26 22.09
C ALA A 592 -3.86 -6.78 21.90
N ILE A 593 -4.87 -7.29 21.20
CA ILE A 593 -4.88 -8.67 20.71
C ILE A 593 -3.60 -8.90 19.90
N ALA A 594 -2.81 -9.90 20.27
CA ALA A 594 -1.56 -10.21 19.59
C ALA A 594 -1.54 -11.65 19.10
N ARG A 595 -0.87 -11.87 17.97
CA ARG A 595 -0.62 -13.20 17.41
C ARG A 595 0.87 -13.40 17.25
N VAL A 596 1.44 -14.33 18.01
CA VAL A 596 2.87 -14.59 18.03
C VAL A 596 3.13 -16.05 17.74
N GLY A 597 3.91 -16.36 16.72
CA GLY A 597 4.24 -17.73 16.35
C GLY A 597 5.71 -17.92 16.00
N GLY A 598 6.27 -19.06 16.35
CA GLY A 598 7.66 -19.38 16.05
C GLY A 598 7.96 -19.44 14.55
N ILE A 599 6.97 -19.71 13.72
CA ILE A 599 7.05 -19.66 12.25
C ILE A 599 6.13 -18.57 11.71
N ALA A 600 4.84 -18.58 12.06
CA ALA A 600 3.89 -17.58 11.59
C ALA A 600 3.03 -17.02 12.73
N GLY A 601 2.80 -15.71 12.73
CA GLY A 601 1.88 -15.10 13.68
C GLY A 601 0.42 -15.40 13.35
N GLY A 602 0.02 -15.25 12.09
CA GLY A 602 -1.34 -15.50 11.60
C GLY A 602 -1.46 -16.71 10.68
N SER A 603 -2.69 -17.00 10.24
CA SER A 603 -3.06 -18.18 9.45
C SER A 603 -2.33 -18.32 8.12
N GLY A 604 -2.04 -19.55 7.74
CA GLY A 604 -1.43 -19.91 6.46
C GLY A 604 -1.12 -21.42 6.37
N ASN A 605 -0.76 -21.88 5.17
CA ASN A 605 -0.31 -23.24 4.96
C ASN A 605 1.15 -23.38 5.41
N ILE A 606 1.41 -24.20 6.44
CA ILE A 606 2.74 -24.38 7.05
C ILE A 606 3.07 -25.85 7.13
N THR A 607 4.16 -26.27 6.48
CA THR A 607 4.57 -27.67 6.45
C THR A 607 6.08 -27.84 6.62
N TYR A 608 6.49 -28.87 7.32
CA TYR A 608 7.91 -29.23 7.51
C TYR A 608 8.77 -28.09 8.07
N CYS A 609 8.16 -27.15 8.79
CA CYS A 609 8.86 -26.04 9.41
C CYS A 609 9.29 -26.38 10.84
N LYS A 610 10.34 -25.72 11.30
CA LYS A 610 10.92 -25.96 12.62
C LYS A 610 11.14 -24.67 13.39
N ASN A 611 10.72 -24.64 14.64
CA ASN A 611 11.05 -23.57 15.58
C ASN A 611 11.88 -24.11 16.76
N THR A 612 13.05 -23.53 16.97
CA THR A 612 13.92 -23.77 18.13
C THR A 612 14.16 -22.49 18.92
N GLY A 613 13.67 -21.35 18.43
CA GLY A 613 13.77 -20.06 19.09
C GLY A 613 12.81 -19.92 20.26
N GLU A 614 13.23 -19.25 21.31
CA GLU A 614 12.40 -18.89 22.46
C GLU A 614 11.35 -17.84 22.06
N ILE A 615 10.14 -17.93 22.62
CA ILE A 615 9.09 -16.92 22.44
C ILE A 615 8.71 -16.39 23.82
N GLU A 616 8.91 -15.10 24.00
CA GLU A 616 8.57 -14.36 25.21
C GLU A 616 7.48 -13.32 24.90
N GLY A 617 6.28 -13.55 25.44
CA GLY A 617 5.15 -12.64 25.32
C GLY A 617 4.95 -11.82 26.59
N HIS A 618 4.68 -10.53 26.43
CA HIS A 618 4.18 -9.63 27.47
C HIS A 618 2.82 -9.10 26.98
N LEU A 619 1.84 -10.02 26.90
CA LEU A 619 0.54 -9.78 26.26
C LEU A 619 -0.49 -9.50 27.37
N SER A 620 -1.11 -8.31 27.38
CA SER A 620 -1.59 -7.81 28.66
C SER A 620 -3.07 -7.42 28.79
N ILE A 621 -3.82 -7.14 27.72
CA ILE A 621 -5.14 -6.50 27.90
C ILE A 621 -6.30 -7.25 27.26
N GLU A 622 -6.09 -7.87 26.12
CA GLU A 622 -7.09 -8.64 25.37
C GLU A 622 -6.48 -9.97 24.93
N ASP A 623 -7.19 -10.78 24.18
CA ASP A 623 -6.75 -12.10 23.78
C ASP A 623 -5.39 -12.08 23.07
N GLY A 624 -4.40 -12.75 23.64
CA GLY A 624 -3.04 -12.83 23.09
C GLY A 624 -2.62 -14.28 22.84
N ASN A 625 -2.26 -14.60 21.58
CA ASN A 625 -2.03 -15.98 21.14
C ASN A 625 -0.56 -16.23 20.91
N ILE A 626 0.03 -17.12 21.66
CA ILE A 626 1.41 -17.58 21.50
C ILE A 626 1.44 -19.04 21.09
N GLY A 627 2.00 -19.33 19.92
CA GLY A 627 2.18 -20.69 19.43
C GLY A 627 3.63 -20.99 19.10
N GLY A 628 4.10 -22.18 19.47
CA GLY A 628 5.46 -22.59 19.13
C GLY A 628 5.73 -22.65 17.62
N ILE A 629 4.69 -22.85 16.81
CA ILE A 629 4.72 -22.75 15.34
C ILE A 629 3.86 -21.61 14.86
N ILE A 630 2.59 -21.53 15.27
CA ILE A 630 1.64 -20.53 14.79
C ILE A 630 0.83 -19.92 15.92
N GLY A 631 0.76 -18.58 15.94
CA GLY A 631 -0.02 -17.85 16.95
C GLY A 631 -1.52 -18.09 16.81
N TRP A 632 -2.05 -17.97 15.61
CA TRP A 632 -3.46 -18.17 15.30
C TRP A 632 -3.66 -18.96 14.01
N LEU A 633 -4.30 -20.12 14.09
CA LEU A 633 -4.61 -21.00 12.96
C LEU A 633 -6.11 -20.95 12.66
N SER A 634 -6.50 -20.53 11.47
CA SER A 634 -7.86 -20.66 11.00
C SER A 634 -8.08 -21.97 10.25
N LYS A 635 -9.35 -22.29 10.00
CA LYS A 635 -9.79 -23.54 9.39
C LYS A 635 -9.21 -23.79 7.99
N GLY A 636 -8.98 -25.07 7.67
CA GLY A 636 -8.75 -25.55 6.31
C GLY A 636 -7.35 -25.27 5.77
N HIS A 637 -6.45 -24.74 6.58
CA HIS A 637 -5.07 -24.56 6.21
C HIS A 637 -4.27 -25.86 6.38
N LYS A 638 -3.29 -26.03 5.50
CA LYS A 638 -2.37 -27.18 5.54
C LYS A 638 -1.34 -26.97 6.65
N PHE A 639 -1.50 -27.65 7.76
CA PHE A 639 -0.64 -27.56 8.93
C PHE A 639 -0.14 -28.95 9.34
N GLU A 640 1.07 -29.34 8.90
CA GLU A 640 1.53 -30.72 9.03
C GLU A 640 3.06 -30.85 9.07
N TYR A 641 3.55 -31.85 9.75
CA TYR A 641 4.98 -32.23 9.90
C TYR A 641 5.85 -31.09 10.45
N ASN A 642 5.28 -30.18 11.22
CA ASN A 642 6.02 -29.08 11.84
C ASN A 642 6.63 -29.52 13.17
N GLU A 643 7.76 -28.94 13.53
CA GLU A 643 8.50 -29.28 14.74
C GLU A 643 8.69 -28.05 15.62
N SER A 644 8.28 -28.11 16.89
CA SER A 644 8.43 -27.06 17.89
C SER A 644 9.28 -27.57 19.06
N TYR A 645 10.48 -27.00 19.22
CA TYR A 645 11.43 -27.33 20.26
C TYR A 645 11.89 -26.05 20.96
N CYS A 646 11.01 -25.43 21.72
CA CYS A 646 11.25 -24.09 22.19
C CYS A 646 10.83 -23.87 23.65
N LYS A 647 11.21 -22.72 24.18
CA LYS A 647 10.62 -22.17 25.41
C LYS A 647 9.56 -21.15 25.03
N LEU A 648 8.41 -21.23 25.67
CA LEU A 648 7.30 -20.31 25.51
C LEU A 648 7.01 -19.69 26.87
N SER A 649 7.01 -18.37 26.95
CA SER A 649 6.59 -17.68 28.16
C SER A 649 5.59 -16.59 27.82
N ASN A 650 4.61 -16.41 28.70
CA ASN A 650 3.77 -15.23 28.70
C ASN A 650 3.69 -14.64 30.09
N THR A 651 4.18 -13.42 30.24
CA THR A 651 4.09 -12.64 31.46
C THR A 651 3.14 -11.47 31.27
N ARG A 652 2.33 -11.22 32.27
CA ARG A 652 1.33 -10.16 32.24
C ARG A 652 1.93 -8.82 32.60
N ALA A 653 1.53 -7.76 31.89
CA ALA A 653 1.83 -6.41 32.35
C ALA A 653 1.04 -6.08 33.63
N PRO A 654 1.64 -5.43 34.64
CA PRO A 654 0.96 -5.10 35.87
C PRO A 654 -0.33 -4.28 35.64
N GLY A 655 -1.43 -4.67 36.26
CA GLY A 655 -2.69 -3.92 36.24
C GLY A 655 -3.64 -4.23 35.09
N THR A 656 -3.40 -5.30 34.31
CA THR A 656 -4.21 -5.69 33.18
C THR A 656 -5.09 -6.92 33.44
N SER A 657 -6.22 -7.08 32.72
CA SER A 657 -7.25 -8.11 32.95
C SER A 657 -7.49 -9.05 31.75
N GLY A 658 -6.65 -9.03 30.71
CA GLY A 658 -6.84 -9.84 29.50
C GLY A 658 -6.51 -11.32 29.68
N THR A 659 -6.89 -12.11 28.69
CA THR A 659 -6.60 -13.55 28.57
C THR A 659 -5.49 -13.75 27.53
N SER A 660 -4.73 -14.84 27.67
CA SER A 660 -3.73 -15.22 26.66
C SER A 660 -3.71 -16.72 26.51
N GLU A 661 -3.51 -17.16 25.28
CA GLU A 661 -3.44 -18.55 24.91
C GLU A 661 -2.02 -18.94 24.54
N VAL A 662 -1.49 -19.98 25.18
CA VAL A 662 -0.14 -20.48 24.91
C VAL A 662 -0.18 -21.94 24.53
N GLY A 663 0.20 -22.25 23.29
CA GLY A 663 0.25 -23.62 22.77
C GLY A 663 1.62 -24.01 22.23
N GLY A 664 2.06 -25.23 22.55
CA GLY A 664 3.36 -25.73 22.08
C GLY A 664 3.48 -25.79 20.55
N LEU A 665 2.36 -25.94 19.83
CA LEU A 665 2.28 -25.84 18.37
C LEU A 665 1.44 -24.63 17.95
N ILE A 666 0.21 -24.52 18.47
CA ILE A 666 -0.83 -23.58 18.05
C ILE A 666 -1.28 -22.77 19.27
N GLY A 667 -1.19 -21.45 19.24
CA GLY A 667 -1.70 -20.58 20.29
C GLY A 667 -3.22 -20.65 20.38
N GLU A 668 -3.91 -20.26 19.31
CA GLU A 668 -5.36 -20.35 19.16
C GLU A 668 -5.74 -21.03 17.85
N HIS A 669 -6.76 -21.85 17.90
CA HIS A 669 -7.42 -22.42 16.72
C HIS A 669 -8.84 -21.86 16.59
N GLY A 670 -9.06 -21.03 15.58
CA GLY A 670 -10.38 -20.50 15.23
C GLY A 670 -11.05 -21.34 14.16
N ASN A 671 -12.23 -21.93 14.46
CA ASN A 671 -12.91 -22.77 13.49
C ASN A 671 -14.41 -22.52 13.41
N TYR A 672 -14.88 -22.18 12.23
CA TYR A 672 -16.32 -22.06 11.89
C TYR A 672 -16.84 -23.24 11.04
N ALA A 673 -15.99 -24.18 10.64
CA ALA A 673 -16.33 -25.39 9.90
C ALA A 673 -15.50 -26.60 10.37
N SER A 674 -15.94 -27.82 10.09
CA SER A 674 -15.23 -29.05 10.48
C SER A 674 -13.86 -29.12 9.79
N CYS A 675 -12.81 -29.40 10.58
CA CYS A 675 -11.45 -29.66 10.13
C CYS A 675 -10.99 -31.02 10.61
N ALA A 676 -10.22 -31.71 9.82
CA ALA A 676 -9.72 -33.03 10.15
C ALA A 676 -8.26 -33.22 9.70
N GLY A 677 -7.42 -33.66 10.62
CA GLY A 677 -6.02 -34.03 10.35
C GLY A 677 -5.02 -32.87 10.34
N GLU A 678 -5.40 -31.66 10.69
CA GLU A 678 -4.44 -30.58 10.95
C GLU A 678 -3.48 -31.00 12.07
N GLY A 679 -2.20 -30.66 11.96
CA GLY A 679 -1.17 -31.07 12.92
C GLY A 679 -0.65 -32.51 12.74
N ARG A 680 -1.09 -33.22 11.70
CA ARG A 680 -0.60 -34.61 11.46
C ARG A 680 0.92 -34.63 11.36
N GLY A 681 1.55 -35.62 11.99
CA GLY A 681 2.99 -35.84 11.97
C GLY A 681 3.83 -34.73 12.63
N CYS A 682 3.19 -33.72 13.25
CA CYS A 682 3.91 -32.67 13.97
C CYS A 682 4.60 -33.21 15.23
N LYS A 683 5.66 -32.52 15.66
CA LYS A 683 6.41 -32.83 16.88
C LYS A 683 6.47 -31.63 17.81
N VAL A 684 6.38 -31.87 19.11
CA VAL A 684 6.47 -30.81 20.12
C VAL A 684 7.28 -31.28 21.33
N LYS A 685 8.19 -30.39 21.76
CA LYS A 685 8.92 -30.48 23.02
C LYS A 685 9.14 -29.06 23.52
N CYS A 686 8.20 -28.55 24.29
CA CYS A 686 8.24 -27.14 24.73
C CYS A 686 8.23 -27.04 26.25
N ASP A 687 9.04 -26.10 26.78
CA ASP A 687 8.92 -25.63 28.15
C ASP A 687 8.02 -24.41 28.15
N ILE A 688 6.86 -24.51 28.77
CA ILE A 688 5.83 -23.46 28.79
C ILE A 688 5.77 -22.83 30.17
N SER A 689 6.01 -21.54 30.27
CA SER A 689 5.85 -20.74 31.48
C SER A 689 4.69 -19.77 31.29
N TYR A 690 3.72 -19.85 32.19
CA TYR A 690 2.48 -19.11 32.10
C TYR A 690 2.12 -18.45 33.43
N ASP A 691 2.12 -17.12 33.46
CA ASP A 691 1.78 -16.34 34.65
C ASP A 691 0.38 -15.75 34.51
N TYR A 692 -0.65 -16.50 34.99
CA TYR A 692 -2.04 -16.05 34.89
C TYR A 692 -2.90 -16.43 36.10
N GLY A 693 -3.64 -15.44 36.62
CA GLY A 693 -4.38 -15.54 37.86
C GLY A 693 -5.53 -16.55 37.91
N ASN A 694 -6.52 -16.53 37.07
CA ASN A 694 -7.76 -17.35 37.22
C ASN A 694 -8.16 -18.17 35.99
N GLU A 695 -7.63 -17.95 34.82
CA GLU A 695 -7.99 -18.68 33.61
C GLU A 695 -6.75 -19.34 32.99
N LYS A 696 -6.84 -20.66 32.74
CA LYS A 696 -5.71 -21.50 32.29
C LYS A 696 -5.94 -21.85 30.83
N TRP A 697 -5.39 -21.05 29.90
CA TRP A 697 -5.50 -21.33 28.46
C TRP A 697 -4.14 -21.66 27.87
N PHE A 698 -3.64 -22.83 28.23
CA PHE A 698 -2.36 -23.31 27.73
C PHE A 698 -2.39 -24.81 27.49
N GLY A 699 -1.53 -25.28 26.61
CA GLY A 699 -1.39 -26.70 26.33
C GLY A 699 -0.15 -26.99 25.50
N ALA A 700 0.34 -28.21 25.61
CA ALA A 700 1.52 -28.61 24.86
C ALA A 700 1.28 -28.68 23.35
N VAL A 701 0.04 -28.80 22.91
CA VAL A 701 -0.32 -28.79 21.49
C VAL A 701 -1.04 -27.49 21.14
N LEU A 702 -2.10 -27.15 21.87
CA LEU A 702 -3.00 -26.06 21.60
C LEU A 702 -3.29 -25.25 22.87
N GLY A 703 -3.19 -23.92 22.81
CA GLY A 703 -3.58 -23.03 23.90
C GLY A 703 -5.09 -22.91 24.03
N TYR A 704 -5.78 -22.55 22.97
CA TYR A 704 -7.22 -22.34 22.99
C TYR A 704 -7.90 -22.73 21.68
N TYR A 705 -9.11 -23.22 21.79
CA TYR A 705 -9.99 -23.49 20.63
C TYR A 705 -11.24 -22.59 20.68
N TRP A 706 -11.40 -21.80 19.62
CA TRP A 706 -12.57 -20.99 19.43
C TRP A 706 -13.32 -21.41 18.16
N GLY A 707 -14.46 -22.07 18.31
CA GLY A 707 -15.22 -22.52 17.15
C GLY A 707 -16.50 -23.28 17.51
N SER A 708 -17.37 -23.44 16.50
CA SER A 708 -18.67 -24.13 16.62
C SER A 708 -18.70 -25.52 15.99
N SER A 709 -17.61 -26.00 15.40
CA SER A 709 -17.54 -27.25 14.64
C SER A 709 -16.59 -28.27 15.26
N ALA A 710 -16.71 -29.53 14.92
CA ALA A 710 -15.79 -30.56 15.39
C ALA A 710 -14.40 -30.37 14.76
N VAL A 711 -13.35 -30.52 15.58
CA VAL A 711 -11.94 -30.43 15.15
C VAL A 711 -11.21 -31.69 15.54
N THR A 712 -10.42 -32.22 14.60
CA THR A 712 -9.51 -33.36 14.87
C THR A 712 -8.10 -32.91 14.53
N LEU A 713 -7.23 -32.84 15.52
CA LEU A 713 -5.79 -32.60 15.34
C LEU A 713 -5.02 -33.90 15.29
N GLY A 714 -4.09 -33.99 14.35
CA GLY A 714 -3.40 -35.22 14.05
C GLY A 714 -4.31 -36.27 13.39
N THR A 715 -3.77 -37.44 13.08
CA THR A 715 -4.53 -38.62 12.61
C THR A 715 -4.08 -39.85 13.36
N ALA A 716 -4.90 -40.91 13.34
CA ALA A 716 -4.51 -42.19 13.98
C ALA A 716 -3.22 -42.81 13.40
N SER A 717 -3.00 -42.65 12.08
CA SER A 717 -1.80 -43.10 11.38
C SER A 717 -0.60 -42.16 11.52
N GLU A 718 -0.85 -40.86 11.65
CA GLU A 718 0.15 -39.80 11.76
C GLU A 718 -0.19 -38.87 12.95
N PRO A 719 -0.06 -39.35 14.19
CA PRO A 719 -0.38 -38.58 15.37
C PRO A 719 0.64 -37.47 15.61
N ILE A 720 0.24 -36.46 16.40
CA ILE A 720 1.18 -35.46 16.93
C ILE A 720 2.08 -36.18 17.96
N LYS A 721 3.39 -36.04 17.81
CA LYS A 721 4.36 -36.59 18.75
C LYS A 721 4.72 -35.60 19.83
N VAL A 722 4.49 -35.92 21.07
CA VAL A 722 4.91 -35.13 22.22
C VAL A 722 6.15 -35.78 22.84
N LEU A 723 7.27 -35.09 22.69
CA LEU A 723 8.60 -35.58 23.03
C LEU A 723 9.05 -35.22 24.45
N GLY A 724 8.16 -34.63 25.24
CA GLY A 724 8.42 -34.14 26.61
C GLY A 724 8.39 -32.59 26.68
N GLY A 725 8.83 -32.06 27.79
CA GLY A 725 8.82 -30.65 28.14
C GLY A 725 8.34 -30.42 29.55
N SER A 726 8.14 -29.13 29.91
CA SER A 726 7.63 -28.75 31.22
C SER A 726 6.53 -27.70 31.09
N MET A 727 5.64 -27.64 32.07
CA MET A 727 4.69 -26.56 32.23
C MET A 727 4.88 -25.93 33.60
N THR A 728 5.07 -24.63 33.65
CA THR A 728 5.16 -23.85 34.85
C THR A 728 4.03 -22.83 34.90
N TYR A 729 3.25 -22.84 35.95
CA TYR A 729 2.21 -21.83 36.19
C TYR A 729 2.26 -21.43 37.67
N THR A 730 1.47 -20.48 38.11
CA THR A 730 1.49 -19.93 39.48
C THR A 730 1.46 -20.96 40.63
N ASP A 731 1.02 -22.21 40.35
CA ASP A 731 0.92 -23.31 41.32
C ASP A 731 2.17 -24.20 41.40
N GLY A 732 3.17 -24.00 40.53
CA GLY A 732 4.41 -24.80 40.50
C GLY A 732 4.79 -25.28 39.09
N THR A 733 5.77 -26.16 39.04
CA THR A 733 6.25 -26.75 37.77
C THR A 733 5.78 -28.19 37.61
N THR A 734 5.17 -28.50 36.50
CA THR A 734 4.74 -29.86 36.16
C THR A 734 5.51 -30.38 34.97
N GLN A 735 6.18 -31.53 35.10
CA GLN A 735 6.78 -32.23 33.96
C GLN A 735 5.69 -32.92 33.09
N LEU A 736 5.82 -32.80 31.78
CA LEU A 736 4.88 -33.41 30.86
C LEU A 736 5.10 -34.93 30.78
N THR A 737 4.16 -35.65 31.35
CA THR A 737 4.12 -37.11 31.29
C THR A 737 2.77 -37.56 30.68
N ALA A 738 2.68 -38.85 30.31
CA ALA A 738 1.42 -39.41 29.85
C ALA A 738 0.27 -39.34 30.87
N GLU A 739 0.60 -39.16 32.13
CA GLU A 739 -0.36 -39.16 33.23
C GLU A 739 -0.86 -37.74 33.62
N ASN A 740 0.02 -36.73 33.52
CA ASN A 740 -0.27 -35.35 33.95
C ASN A 740 -0.29 -34.33 32.82
N TYR A 741 -0.47 -34.80 31.61
CA TYR A 741 -0.32 -34.02 30.40
C TYR A 741 -1.56 -33.20 30.08
N THR A 742 -1.41 -31.90 29.91
CA THR A 742 -2.45 -31.01 29.42
C THR A 742 -2.20 -30.73 27.93
N LEU A 743 -2.99 -31.35 27.05
CA LEU A 743 -2.95 -31.13 25.60
C LEU A 743 -3.49 -29.75 25.21
N TYR A 744 -4.54 -29.36 25.90
CA TYR A 744 -5.21 -28.07 25.77
C TYR A 744 -6.11 -27.86 27.00
N THR A 745 -6.40 -26.62 27.31
CA THR A 745 -7.43 -26.28 28.29
C THR A 745 -8.74 -26.05 27.55
N ASN A 746 -9.78 -26.81 27.91
CA ASN A 746 -11.11 -26.64 27.32
C ASN A 746 -11.89 -25.61 28.15
N HIS A 747 -12.27 -24.49 27.54
CA HIS A 747 -13.10 -23.50 28.19
C HIS A 747 -14.57 -23.72 27.85
N SER A 748 -15.26 -24.50 28.68
CA SER A 748 -16.69 -24.77 28.52
C SER A 748 -17.60 -23.69 29.13
N SER A 749 -17.04 -22.63 29.77
CA SER A 749 -17.81 -21.73 30.62
C SER A 749 -17.68 -20.24 30.34
N ALA A 750 -16.84 -19.78 29.44
CA ALA A 750 -16.75 -18.36 29.12
C ALA A 750 -17.91 -17.91 28.22
N GLY A 751 -18.96 -17.39 28.85
CA GLY A 751 -19.90 -16.48 28.20
C GLY A 751 -20.67 -17.01 27.00
N GLY A 752 -21.43 -18.09 27.13
CA GLY A 752 -22.61 -18.31 26.27
C GLY A 752 -22.36 -18.81 24.85
N LYS A 753 -21.15 -19.19 24.48
CA LYS A 753 -20.89 -19.92 23.22
C LYS A 753 -20.71 -21.41 23.49
N SER A 754 -21.74 -22.03 23.97
CA SER A 754 -21.84 -23.48 24.19
C SER A 754 -21.91 -24.19 22.87
N GLY A 755 -20.81 -24.72 22.42
CA GLY A 755 -20.79 -25.76 21.42
C GLY A 755 -19.88 -26.86 21.91
N SER A 756 -20.37 -27.72 22.78
CA SER A 756 -19.75 -29.01 23.10
C SER A 756 -19.69 -29.88 21.83
N LYS A 757 -18.85 -29.52 20.87
CA LYS A 757 -18.58 -30.37 19.72
C LYS A 757 -17.28 -31.11 19.91
N ALA A 758 -17.24 -32.36 19.40
CA ALA A 758 -16.17 -33.26 19.64
C ALA A 758 -14.83 -32.69 19.22
N PHE A 759 -13.96 -32.44 20.18
CA PHE A 759 -12.58 -32.08 19.95
C PHE A 759 -11.73 -33.35 20.18
N THR A 760 -10.96 -33.74 19.17
CA THR A 760 -10.14 -34.94 19.21
C THR A 760 -8.70 -34.58 18.90
N ILE A 761 -7.74 -34.98 19.72
CA ILE A 761 -6.31 -34.94 19.41
C ILE A 761 -5.75 -36.37 19.37
N HIS A 762 -5.21 -36.75 18.23
CA HIS A 762 -4.42 -37.96 18.11
C HIS A 762 -2.98 -37.68 18.51
N VAL A 763 -2.55 -38.22 19.64
CA VAL A 763 -1.23 -37.97 20.21
C VAL A 763 -0.48 -39.29 20.47
N LYS A 764 0.83 -39.25 20.27
CA LYS A 764 1.76 -40.25 20.72
C LYS A 764 2.84 -39.63 21.61
N PHE A 765 3.09 -40.22 22.76
CA PHE A 765 4.16 -39.79 23.65
C PHE A 765 5.47 -40.54 23.37
N GLY A 766 6.59 -39.82 23.43
CA GLY A 766 7.91 -40.35 23.11
C GLY A 766 8.23 -40.32 21.60
N GLU A 767 9.44 -40.84 21.27
CA GLU A 767 9.97 -40.83 19.89
C GLU A 767 9.19 -41.71 18.89
#